data_731c116ba334ee42b73fb8bdfeff5648
#
_entry.id   731c116ba334ee42b73fb8bdfeff5648
#
_cell.length_a   1.000
_cell.length_b   1.000
_cell.length_c   1.000
_cell.angle_alpha   90.00
_cell.angle_beta   90.00
_cell.angle_gamma   90.00
#
_symmetry.space_group_name_H-M   'P 1'
#
loop_
_entity.id
_entity.type
_entity.pdbx_description
1 polymer ?
#
loop_
_entity_poly.entity_id
_entity_poly.type
_entity_poly.pdbx_seq_one_letter_code
_entity_poly.pdbx_strand_id
1 'polypeptide(L)'
;LTKSDASTGADRFVLNEKNFVPAGDLTLEYALSSKDSELTAWAYDMPAIATTNVAPPLSGAPGASAIDKEKAIKAAAEAKALADDGSPYVALAVRPKLPRFPEGKERLHVIVVDSSRSMVGERFARATRLAASVVREMDRRDEFLVLACDTTCQAMGSSEGRTIPLPLEPSAEAAQQVESFLGSIEPDGGSNLLAAVQAARTAAGSLGGRELRVLYLGDGTPTVGPTKSATIEAGVRHALPVGDGSVIAVALGADADTVSLGAMARGGNGVLVPYVPGQRVAAAAVDVLASAYGSVLSDVEVVLPPGLREVTPKRLDPIPAGGEAFILARMPDGQQVEGNVIVRGRVGNERFEQTYPTKIVASSSAGNAFVPRLFAAAKIAELEQLGLADDREKVVALSKQFNVASRHTSLLVLESEAMFKAFGLDKNGIATVFTGEHQATSSSSDAENELGAGEDALASEEAGDFDRSKDEKKSRDVGFPDADKATMPGGSVGSGGKGGGFGPSATASAGAPPAPMEAPMAKAPAQKPSIAADDPFDPSWGRRQPTTPARPRPMIPMKKVFDRKASFSSEKLLATEVAKLLVDAETALKLSPESRDKTVLLYKALMASGRVGEALELASKWSNKDALDPDALIARADLAAMNGDRERALRILSGLADVRPSDKSMQKRLATVFTQMGAPDLACQHQIALADLDAKDTSAVAAALRCSQDQGLSNLGQTLLASAPSKDKDKIENIARSLKPSELPALLGDLRVTATWTAPVDLDLAIIDKNGKRLSWLGSAAPNLTVRAKDATSTSTETLSLSGMPSGNFMVEVVRAKSSASSGPITGELTFTLPGGETRKVPFTVTNQRAEVGSLRVFFTSRLVPLSGGPGGWR
;
A
#
# COMPACT_ATOMS: atom_id res chain seq x y z
N LEU A 1 -17.26 -33.21 -9.54
CA LEU A 1 -17.01 -33.76 -8.21
C LEU A 1 -17.89 -34.96 -7.94
N THR A 2 -17.32 -36.11 -7.68
CA THR A 2 -18.06 -37.29 -7.24
C THR A 2 -17.82 -37.52 -5.77
N LYS A 3 -18.91 -37.74 -5.01
CA LYS A 3 -18.83 -38.16 -3.61
C LYS A 3 -18.40 -39.62 -3.61
N SER A 4 -17.30 -39.94 -2.93
CA SER A 4 -16.89 -41.33 -2.70
C SER A 4 -17.27 -41.74 -1.28
N ASP A 5 -17.90 -42.90 -1.12
CA ASP A 5 -18.19 -43.44 0.19
C ASP A 5 -16.90 -43.73 0.93
N ALA A 6 -16.66 -43.01 2.01
CA ALA A 6 -15.57 -43.28 2.92
C ALA A 6 -16.11 -44.10 4.10
N SER A 7 -15.54 -45.27 4.31
CA SER A 7 -15.88 -46.18 5.41
C SER A 7 -15.56 -45.62 6.82
N THR A 8 -15.28 -44.31 6.91
CA THR A 8 -14.78 -43.62 8.13
C THR A 8 -15.68 -42.46 8.59
N GLY A 9 -16.94 -42.38 8.12
CA GLY A 9 -17.83 -41.28 8.52
C GLY A 9 -17.47 -39.89 7.98
N ALA A 10 -16.48 -39.77 7.09
CA ALA A 10 -16.10 -38.53 6.45
C ALA A 10 -16.60 -38.46 5.00
N ASP A 11 -17.20 -37.35 4.62
CA ASP A 11 -17.59 -37.10 3.21
C ASP A 11 -16.34 -36.78 2.39
N ARG A 12 -16.05 -37.60 1.40
CA ARG A 12 -14.91 -37.40 0.49
C ARG A 12 -15.40 -37.04 -0.91
N PHE A 13 -14.98 -35.89 -1.39
CA PHE A 13 -15.24 -35.44 -2.76
C PHE A 13 -13.99 -35.60 -3.61
N VAL A 14 -14.11 -36.21 -4.77
CA VAL A 14 -12.98 -36.44 -5.69
C VAL A 14 -13.30 -35.82 -7.03
N LEU A 15 -12.43 -34.97 -7.53
CA LEU A 15 -12.41 -34.48 -8.91
C LEU A 15 -11.25 -35.17 -9.63
N ASN A 16 -11.53 -35.88 -10.72
CA ASN A 16 -10.52 -36.55 -11.51
C ASN A 16 -10.79 -36.27 -13.02
N GLU A 17 -10.16 -35.22 -13.50
CA GLU A 17 -10.26 -34.83 -14.91
C GLU A 17 -8.87 -34.72 -15.54
N LYS A 18 -8.77 -35.14 -16.81
CA LYS A 18 -7.53 -34.96 -17.59
C LYS A 18 -7.54 -33.59 -18.24
N ASN A 19 -6.41 -32.87 -18.14
CA ASN A 19 -6.23 -31.50 -18.67
C ASN A 19 -7.19 -30.48 -18.05
N PHE A 20 -7.48 -30.61 -16.76
CA PHE A 20 -8.30 -29.67 -16.02
C PHE A 20 -7.59 -28.30 -15.88
N VAL A 21 -8.22 -27.25 -16.38
CA VAL A 21 -7.83 -25.87 -16.15
C VAL A 21 -8.91 -25.24 -15.27
N PRO A 22 -8.59 -24.83 -14.02
CA PRO A 22 -9.57 -24.19 -13.16
C PRO A 22 -10.07 -22.90 -13.81
N ALA A 23 -11.39 -22.76 -13.96
CA ALA A 23 -12.03 -21.54 -14.46
C ALA A 23 -12.34 -20.52 -13.33
N GLY A 24 -12.05 -20.87 -12.08
CA GLY A 24 -12.29 -20.06 -10.89
C GLY A 24 -11.93 -20.82 -9.61
N ASP A 25 -12.23 -20.21 -8.48
CA ASP A 25 -11.98 -20.77 -7.15
C ASP A 25 -12.93 -21.94 -6.86
N LEU A 26 -12.43 -22.95 -6.14
CA LEU A 26 -13.26 -24.03 -5.59
C LEU A 26 -13.73 -23.59 -4.19
N THR A 27 -15.04 -23.36 -4.06
CA THR A 27 -15.68 -23.06 -2.78
C THR A 27 -16.38 -24.30 -2.25
N LEU A 28 -16.10 -24.64 -1.01
CA LEU A 28 -16.74 -25.73 -0.30
C LEU A 28 -17.47 -25.18 0.94
N GLU A 29 -18.79 -25.36 1.00
CA GLU A 29 -19.58 -25.00 2.17
C GLU A 29 -20.02 -26.28 2.90
N TYR A 30 -19.84 -26.32 4.22
CA TYR A 30 -20.30 -27.41 5.07
C TYR A 30 -20.86 -26.87 6.38
N ALA A 31 -21.82 -27.59 6.95
CA ALA A 31 -22.42 -27.23 8.22
C ALA A 31 -21.74 -27.98 9.36
N LEU A 32 -21.39 -27.24 10.42
CA LEU A 32 -20.84 -27.85 11.66
C LEU A 32 -21.99 -28.23 12.59
N SER A 33 -21.90 -29.40 13.19
CA SER A 33 -22.90 -29.90 14.18
C SER A 33 -22.94 -29.08 15.47
N SER A 34 -21.82 -28.37 15.80
CA SER A 34 -21.67 -27.56 17.03
C SER A 34 -21.99 -26.08 16.85
N LYS A 35 -22.76 -25.70 15.81
CA LYS A 35 -23.07 -24.30 15.47
C LYS A 35 -23.66 -23.48 16.62
N ASP A 36 -24.38 -24.10 17.56
CA ASP A 36 -25.05 -23.45 18.68
C ASP A 36 -24.20 -23.38 19.95
N SER A 37 -23.01 -23.96 19.98
CA SER A 37 -22.11 -23.88 21.13
C SER A 37 -21.50 -22.49 21.26
N GLU A 38 -21.65 -21.86 22.43
CA GLU A 38 -21.09 -20.53 22.72
C GLU A 38 -19.58 -20.57 22.99
N LEU A 39 -19.08 -21.72 23.42
CA LEU A 39 -17.66 -21.98 23.62
C LEU A 39 -17.30 -23.33 23.01
N THR A 40 -16.34 -23.32 22.11
CA THR A 40 -15.75 -24.55 21.58
C THR A 40 -14.23 -24.51 21.81
N ALA A 41 -13.64 -25.62 22.21
CA ALA A 41 -12.20 -25.73 22.37
C ALA A 41 -11.66 -26.90 21.60
N TRP A 42 -10.49 -26.72 21.03
CA TRP A 42 -9.64 -27.77 20.41
C TRP A 42 -8.29 -27.73 21.09
N ALA A 43 -7.82 -28.84 21.53
CA ALA A 43 -6.46 -28.95 22.08
C ALA A 43 -5.70 -30.07 21.39
N TYR A 44 -4.44 -29.80 21.07
CA TYR A 44 -3.59 -30.71 20.33
C TYR A 44 -2.25 -30.89 21.03
N ASP A 45 -2.02 -32.15 21.44
CA ASP A 45 -0.73 -32.62 21.92
C ASP A 45 0.11 -33.02 20.69
N MET A 46 0.91 -32.09 20.24
CA MET A 46 1.72 -32.28 19.03
C MET A 46 2.81 -33.29 19.33
N PRO A 47 2.84 -34.48 18.65
CA PRO A 47 3.92 -35.41 18.81
C PRO A 47 5.24 -34.71 18.49
N ALA A 48 6.27 -34.97 19.31
CA ALA A 48 7.61 -34.43 19.06
C ALA A 48 8.02 -34.75 17.61
N ILE A 49 8.04 -33.74 16.78
CA ILE A 49 8.44 -33.87 15.39
C ILE A 49 9.92 -34.18 15.42
N ALA A 50 10.30 -35.39 15.00
CA ALA A 50 11.70 -35.69 14.70
C ALA A 50 12.15 -34.63 13.68
N THR A 51 12.94 -33.68 14.14
CA THR A 51 13.37 -32.53 13.36
C THR A 51 14.20 -33.00 12.18
N THR A 52 13.52 -33.29 11.07
CA THR A 52 14.18 -33.46 9.78
C THR A 52 14.44 -32.05 9.24
N ASN A 53 15.71 -31.66 9.33
CA ASN A 53 16.36 -30.61 8.58
C ASN A 53 15.49 -29.42 8.17
N VAL A 54 15.25 -28.50 9.11
CA VAL A 54 14.96 -27.12 8.72
C VAL A 54 16.18 -26.66 7.92
N ALA A 55 15.98 -26.38 6.63
CA ALA A 55 17.03 -25.83 5.80
C ALA A 55 17.66 -24.64 6.55
N PRO A 56 19.01 -24.58 6.62
CA PRO A 56 19.66 -23.48 7.32
C PRO A 56 19.06 -22.16 6.85
N PRO A 57 18.88 -21.16 7.73
CA PRO A 57 18.34 -19.89 7.34
C PRO A 57 19.13 -19.43 6.12
N LEU A 58 18.45 -19.24 4.98
CA LEU A 58 19.07 -18.67 3.81
C LEU A 58 19.75 -17.40 4.31
N SER A 59 21.07 -17.43 4.33
CA SER A 59 21.91 -16.33 4.78
C SER A 59 21.38 -15.06 4.13
N GLY A 60 20.88 -14.16 4.94
CA GLY A 60 20.05 -12.99 4.59
C GLY A 60 20.26 -12.44 3.21
N ALA A 61 19.26 -11.72 2.71
CA ALA A 61 19.27 -11.13 1.38
C ALA A 61 20.67 -10.58 1.02
N PRO A 62 21.16 -10.71 -0.22
CA PRO A 62 22.47 -10.20 -0.61
C PRO A 62 22.61 -8.75 -0.15
N GLY A 63 23.52 -8.47 0.79
CA GLY A 63 23.72 -7.15 1.39
C GLY A 63 23.21 -6.97 2.84
N ALA A 64 22.61 -7.99 3.47
CA ALA A 64 22.19 -7.91 4.87
C ALA A 64 23.39 -7.72 5.81
N SER A 65 23.23 -6.78 6.76
CA SER A 65 24.26 -6.50 7.77
C SER A 65 24.50 -7.69 8.70
N ALA A 66 25.66 -7.71 9.39
CA ALA A 66 25.95 -8.75 10.38
C ALA A 66 24.89 -8.78 11.51
N ILE A 67 24.39 -7.61 11.92
CA ILE A 67 23.35 -7.45 12.94
C ILE A 67 22.03 -8.08 12.47
N ASP A 68 21.63 -7.90 11.21
CA ASP A 68 20.39 -8.47 10.68
C ASP A 68 20.48 -10.01 10.60
N LYS A 69 21.67 -10.55 10.29
CA LYS A 69 21.92 -11.98 10.30
C LYS A 69 21.83 -12.59 11.71
N GLU A 70 22.37 -11.91 12.70
CA GLU A 70 22.28 -12.35 14.10
C GLU A 70 20.84 -12.37 14.61
N LYS A 71 20.06 -11.32 14.29
CA LYS A 71 18.63 -11.26 14.61
C LYS A 71 17.84 -12.39 13.94
N ALA A 72 18.11 -12.68 12.67
CA ALA A 72 17.46 -13.77 11.96
C ALA A 72 17.78 -15.15 12.56
N ILE A 73 19.03 -15.40 12.96
CA ILE A 73 19.44 -16.64 13.63
C ILE A 73 18.73 -16.78 14.98
N LYS A 74 18.67 -15.71 15.77
CA LYS A 74 17.98 -15.71 17.06
C LYS A 74 16.48 -15.98 16.89
N ALA A 75 15.83 -15.29 15.95
CA ALA A 75 14.42 -15.49 15.67
C ALA A 75 14.11 -16.92 15.19
N ALA A 76 14.97 -17.50 14.36
CA ALA A 76 14.83 -18.89 13.93
C ALA A 76 14.98 -19.88 15.11
N ALA A 77 15.91 -19.63 16.03
CA ALA A 77 16.07 -20.44 17.24
C ALA A 77 14.86 -20.33 18.17
N GLU A 78 14.29 -19.12 18.35
CA GLU A 78 13.08 -18.89 19.15
C GLU A 78 11.86 -19.61 18.52
N ALA A 79 11.66 -19.51 17.19
CA ALA A 79 10.57 -20.19 16.49
C ALA A 79 10.71 -21.72 16.58
N LYS A 80 11.95 -22.23 16.47
CA LYS A 80 12.22 -23.66 16.63
C LYS A 80 11.95 -24.11 18.06
N ALA A 81 12.42 -23.38 19.07
CA ALA A 81 12.16 -23.68 20.47
C ALA A 81 10.67 -23.74 20.79
N LEU A 82 9.87 -22.83 20.19
CA LEU A 82 8.42 -22.83 20.30
C LEU A 82 7.78 -24.09 19.68
N ALA A 83 8.30 -24.57 18.56
CA ALA A 83 7.80 -25.76 17.91
C ALA A 83 8.27 -27.08 18.63
N ASP A 84 9.47 -27.04 19.19
CA ASP A 84 10.05 -28.19 19.91
C ASP A 84 9.53 -28.32 21.37
N ASP A 85 8.89 -27.26 21.90
CA ASP A 85 8.24 -27.30 23.21
C ASP A 85 7.03 -28.25 23.15
N GLY A 86 7.12 -29.37 23.83
CA GLY A 86 6.10 -30.43 23.88
C GLY A 86 4.77 -30.04 24.56
N SER A 87 4.58 -28.77 24.96
CA SER A 87 3.32 -28.31 25.54
C SER A 87 2.19 -28.34 24.52
N PRO A 88 1.01 -28.88 24.87
CA PRO A 88 -0.13 -28.86 23.95
C PRO A 88 -0.58 -27.46 23.53
N TYR A 89 -1.05 -27.34 22.29
CA TYR A 89 -1.68 -26.12 21.76
C TYR A 89 -3.17 -26.15 21.99
N VAL A 90 -3.75 -25.01 22.32
CA VAL A 90 -5.20 -24.85 22.56
C VAL A 90 -5.75 -23.75 21.67
N ALA A 91 -6.89 -24.00 21.03
CA ALA A 91 -7.72 -23.01 20.35
C ALA A 91 -9.08 -22.96 21.01
N LEU A 92 -9.54 -21.77 21.30
CA LEU A 92 -10.85 -21.49 21.88
C LEU A 92 -11.62 -20.60 20.91
N ALA A 93 -12.79 -21.04 20.47
CA ALA A 93 -13.75 -20.21 19.75
C ALA A 93 -14.87 -19.79 20.71
N VAL A 94 -15.01 -18.48 20.92
CA VAL A 94 -15.99 -17.91 21.84
C VAL A 94 -17.04 -17.15 21.04
N ARG A 95 -18.33 -17.49 21.20
CA ARG A 95 -19.49 -16.91 20.53
C ARG A 95 -20.46 -16.35 21.55
N PRO A 96 -20.23 -15.15 22.11
CA PRO A 96 -21.08 -14.62 23.17
C PRO A 96 -22.48 -14.30 22.63
N LYS A 97 -23.51 -14.60 23.39
CA LYS A 97 -24.90 -14.21 23.11
C LYS A 97 -25.11 -12.76 23.51
N LEU A 98 -24.89 -11.84 22.55
CA LEU A 98 -25.07 -10.43 22.81
C LEU A 98 -26.55 -10.05 22.94
N PRO A 99 -26.88 -9.05 23.80
CA PRO A 99 -28.24 -8.50 23.88
C PRO A 99 -28.65 -7.93 22.52
N ARG A 100 -29.90 -8.06 22.16
CA ARG A 100 -30.42 -7.47 20.91
C ARG A 100 -30.36 -5.96 21.02
N PHE A 101 -30.06 -5.34 19.87
CA PHE A 101 -30.08 -3.90 19.74
C PHE A 101 -31.53 -3.39 19.97
N PRO A 102 -31.75 -2.25 20.64
CA PRO A 102 -33.09 -1.69 20.82
C PRO A 102 -33.76 -1.44 19.45
N GLU A 103 -34.91 -1.99 19.24
CA GLU A 103 -35.69 -1.76 18.02
C GLU A 103 -36.15 -0.31 17.94
N GLY A 104 -36.14 0.32 16.76
CA GLY A 104 -36.70 1.64 16.51
C GLY A 104 -35.74 2.83 16.60
N LYS A 105 -34.46 2.60 16.84
CA LYS A 105 -33.49 3.71 16.80
C LYS A 105 -33.09 3.99 15.36
N GLU A 106 -33.35 5.21 14.88
CA GLU A 106 -32.95 5.67 13.57
C GLU A 106 -31.43 5.84 13.47
N ARG A 107 -30.84 5.56 12.30
CA ARG A 107 -29.40 5.68 12.05
C ARG A 107 -29.12 6.62 10.90
N LEU A 108 -27.94 7.20 10.94
CA LEU A 108 -27.33 7.87 9.79
C LEU A 108 -26.15 7.03 9.31
N HIS A 109 -26.27 6.47 8.13
CA HIS A 109 -25.22 5.70 7.48
C HIS A 109 -24.39 6.62 6.61
N VAL A 110 -23.08 6.70 6.84
CA VAL A 110 -22.16 7.37 5.94
C VAL A 110 -21.35 6.31 5.19
N ILE A 111 -21.70 6.11 3.93
CA ILE A 111 -21.05 5.14 3.06
C ILE A 111 -19.83 5.83 2.44
N VAL A 112 -18.64 5.36 2.80
CA VAL A 112 -17.37 5.85 2.28
C VAL A 112 -16.81 4.81 1.33
N VAL A 113 -16.70 5.17 0.06
CA VAL A 113 -16.08 4.33 -0.97
C VAL A 113 -14.67 4.83 -1.21
N ASP A 114 -13.70 3.95 -1.04
CA ASP A 114 -12.30 4.21 -1.38
C ASP A 114 -12.18 4.46 -2.88
N SER A 115 -11.73 5.63 -3.26
CA SER A 115 -11.47 6.05 -4.64
C SER A 115 -9.97 6.26 -4.89
N SER A 116 -9.11 5.62 -4.10
CA SER A 116 -7.68 5.64 -4.29
C SER A 116 -7.25 4.87 -5.54
N ARG A 117 -6.00 5.04 -5.96
CA ARG A 117 -5.51 4.48 -7.22
C ARG A 117 -5.50 2.95 -7.23
N SER A 118 -5.30 2.30 -6.10
CA SER A 118 -5.36 0.84 -5.96
C SER A 118 -6.74 0.24 -6.27
N MET A 119 -7.78 1.06 -6.18
CA MET A 119 -9.17 0.67 -6.44
C MET A 119 -9.55 0.65 -7.93
N VAL A 120 -8.67 1.09 -8.83
CA VAL A 120 -8.99 1.24 -10.26
C VAL A 120 -9.51 -0.04 -10.90
N GLY A 121 -10.52 0.08 -11.78
CA GLY A 121 -11.08 -1.01 -12.57
C GLY A 121 -12.21 -1.77 -11.86
N GLU A 122 -12.22 -3.10 -11.95
CA GLU A 122 -13.31 -3.94 -11.44
C GLU A 122 -13.53 -3.84 -9.93
N ARG A 123 -12.47 -3.57 -9.16
CA ARG A 123 -12.56 -3.38 -7.71
C ARG A 123 -13.45 -2.19 -7.36
N PHE A 124 -13.21 -1.04 -7.99
CA PHE A 124 -14.04 0.14 -7.80
C PHE A 124 -15.47 -0.05 -8.31
N ALA A 125 -15.64 -0.66 -9.47
CA ALA A 125 -16.96 -0.98 -10.01
C ALA A 125 -17.75 -1.90 -9.06
N ARG A 126 -17.08 -2.84 -8.40
CA ARG A 126 -17.68 -3.74 -7.40
C ARG A 126 -18.05 -2.99 -6.13
N ALA A 127 -17.20 -2.07 -5.65
CA ALA A 127 -17.50 -1.18 -4.54
C ALA A 127 -18.74 -0.32 -4.84
N THR A 128 -18.85 0.23 -6.03
CA THR A 128 -19.99 1.02 -6.49
C THR A 128 -21.28 0.21 -6.44
N ARG A 129 -21.28 -1.00 -6.99
CA ARG A 129 -22.47 -1.89 -6.96
C ARG A 129 -22.84 -2.31 -5.55
N LEU A 130 -21.84 -2.55 -4.67
CA LEU A 130 -22.09 -2.89 -3.28
C LEU A 130 -22.69 -1.71 -2.52
N ALA A 131 -22.17 -0.49 -2.67
CA ALA A 131 -22.72 0.71 -2.06
C ALA A 131 -24.18 0.93 -2.45
N ALA A 132 -24.50 0.83 -3.74
CA ALA A 132 -25.86 0.95 -4.23
C ALA A 132 -26.78 -0.19 -3.71
N SER A 133 -26.28 -1.42 -3.63
CA SER A 133 -27.05 -2.54 -3.07
C SER A 133 -27.30 -2.36 -1.57
N VAL A 134 -26.35 -1.85 -0.81
CA VAL A 134 -26.54 -1.50 0.61
C VAL A 134 -27.66 -0.47 0.76
N VAL A 135 -27.66 0.61 -0.04
CA VAL A 135 -28.73 1.62 -0.01
C VAL A 135 -30.09 1.04 -0.39
N ARG A 136 -30.14 0.12 -1.36
CA ARG A 136 -31.41 -0.53 -1.78
C ARG A 136 -32.05 -1.36 -0.68
N GLU A 137 -31.23 -2.07 0.10
CA GLU A 137 -31.68 -3.01 1.15
C GLU A 137 -31.74 -2.35 2.55
N MET A 138 -31.33 -1.08 2.68
CA MET A 138 -31.32 -0.34 3.94
C MET A 138 -32.75 -0.09 4.47
N ASP A 139 -32.92 -0.01 5.80
CA ASP A 139 -34.19 0.34 6.45
C ASP A 139 -34.66 1.73 6.01
N ARG A 140 -35.92 1.88 5.64
CA ARG A 140 -36.50 3.14 5.13
C ARG A 140 -36.61 4.24 6.18
N ARG A 141 -36.44 3.92 7.45
CA ARG A 141 -36.41 4.89 8.56
C ARG A 141 -35.05 5.56 8.72
N ASP A 142 -34.02 4.94 8.16
CA ASP A 142 -32.66 5.46 8.24
C ASP A 142 -32.41 6.50 7.14
N GLU A 143 -31.34 7.25 7.32
CA GLU A 143 -30.80 8.16 6.30
C GLU A 143 -29.37 7.78 5.94
N PHE A 144 -28.94 8.20 4.77
CA PHE A 144 -27.57 7.92 4.35
C PHE A 144 -26.90 9.10 3.63
N LEU A 145 -25.57 9.09 3.64
CA LEU A 145 -24.66 9.94 2.87
C LEU A 145 -23.68 9.05 2.12
N VAL A 146 -23.16 9.51 0.96
CA VAL A 146 -22.13 8.81 0.22
C VAL A 146 -20.93 9.73 -0.02
N LEU A 147 -19.75 9.24 0.30
CA LEU A 147 -18.47 9.89 0.08
C LEU A 147 -17.59 8.99 -0.81
N ALA A 148 -16.92 9.57 -1.79
CA ALA A 148 -15.81 8.94 -2.49
C ALA A 148 -14.52 9.56 -1.94
N CYS A 149 -13.65 8.76 -1.33
CA CYS A 149 -12.48 9.23 -0.61
C CYS A 149 -11.19 8.61 -1.15
N ASP A 150 -10.21 9.46 -1.41
CA ASP A 150 -8.81 9.11 -1.62
C ASP A 150 -7.94 9.95 -0.65
N THR A 151 -7.01 10.75 -1.13
CA THR A 151 -6.30 11.77 -0.34
C THR A 151 -7.27 12.85 0.17
N THR A 152 -8.36 13.08 -0.56
CA THR A 152 -9.48 13.97 -0.23
C THR A 152 -10.81 13.25 -0.42
N CYS A 153 -11.90 13.81 0.12
CA CYS A 153 -13.22 13.21 -0.01
C CYS A 153 -14.17 14.10 -0.82
N GLN A 154 -14.93 13.50 -1.71
CA GLN A 154 -16.01 14.13 -2.46
C GLN A 154 -17.35 13.57 -1.98
N ALA A 155 -18.31 14.44 -1.66
CA ALA A 155 -19.63 14.01 -1.20
C ALA A 155 -20.65 14.04 -2.35
N MET A 156 -21.51 13.04 -2.41
CA MET A 156 -22.65 13.03 -3.32
C MET A 156 -23.59 14.19 -2.99
N GLY A 157 -24.03 14.92 -4.04
CA GLY A 157 -24.92 16.08 -3.87
C GLY A 157 -24.25 17.36 -3.37
N SER A 158 -22.91 17.38 -3.25
CA SER A 158 -22.17 18.63 -3.05
C SER A 158 -22.21 19.48 -4.32
N SER A 159 -22.63 20.73 -4.18
CA SER A 159 -22.60 21.72 -5.26
C SER A 159 -21.80 22.94 -4.82
N GLU A 160 -21.33 23.73 -5.77
CA GLU A 160 -20.64 25.01 -5.46
C GLU A 160 -21.48 25.86 -4.49
N GLY A 161 -20.93 26.09 -3.28
CA GLY A 161 -21.56 26.83 -2.19
C GLY A 161 -22.17 26.01 -1.06
N ARG A 162 -22.23 24.67 -1.15
CA ARG A 162 -22.67 23.78 -0.07
C ARG A 162 -21.56 22.84 0.34
N THR A 163 -20.96 23.06 1.49
CA THR A 163 -19.85 22.25 2.02
C THR A 163 -20.30 20.98 2.75
N ILE A 164 -21.57 20.93 3.21
CA ILE A 164 -22.12 19.79 3.94
C ILE A 164 -23.25 19.18 3.10
N PRO A 165 -23.15 17.88 2.69
CA PRO A 165 -24.23 17.22 1.97
C PRO A 165 -25.46 17.03 2.87
N LEU A 166 -26.65 16.94 2.26
CA LEU A 166 -27.87 16.59 2.98
C LEU A 166 -28.03 15.06 2.96
N PRO A 167 -28.41 14.45 4.11
CA PRO A 167 -28.77 13.05 4.14
C PRO A 167 -29.98 12.75 3.24
N LEU A 168 -29.97 11.57 2.65
CA LEU A 168 -31.02 11.07 1.77
C LEU A 168 -31.73 9.86 2.40
N GLU A 169 -32.99 9.68 2.07
CA GLU A 169 -33.75 8.48 2.43
C GLU A 169 -33.40 7.32 1.48
N PRO A 170 -33.25 6.08 2.00
CA PRO A 170 -32.96 4.91 1.16
C PRO A 170 -34.13 4.61 0.20
N SER A 171 -33.81 4.45 -1.08
CA SER A 171 -34.77 4.04 -2.12
C SER A 171 -34.05 3.38 -3.31
N ALA A 172 -34.80 2.78 -4.23
CA ALA A 172 -34.24 2.27 -5.46
C ALA A 172 -33.67 3.38 -6.36
N GLU A 173 -34.31 4.53 -6.40
CA GLU A 173 -33.90 5.72 -7.13
C GLU A 173 -32.62 6.32 -6.50
N ALA A 174 -32.56 6.37 -5.17
CA ALA A 174 -31.36 6.81 -4.46
C ALA A 174 -30.18 5.88 -4.72
N ALA A 175 -30.38 4.57 -4.79
CA ALA A 175 -29.36 3.60 -5.16
C ALA A 175 -28.82 3.84 -6.58
N GLN A 176 -29.68 4.20 -7.55
CA GLN A 176 -29.23 4.56 -8.91
C GLN A 176 -28.44 5.86 -8.92
N GLN A 177 -28.81 6.85 -8.09
CA GLN A 177 -28.04 8.07 -7.91
C GLN A 177 -26.64 7.80 -7.37
N VAL A 178 -26.52 6.87 -6.41
CA VAL A 178 -25.24 6.40 -5.88
C VAL A 178 -24.36 5.77 -6.99
N GLU A 179 -24.93 4.87 -7.79
CA GLU A 179 -24.23 4.27 -8.93
C GLU A 179 -23.75 5.34 -9.93
N SER A 180 -24.61 6.32 -10.25
CA SER A 180 -24.27 7.39 -11.17
C SER A 180 -23.17 8.31 -10.62
N PHE A 181 -23.25 8.67 -9.35
CA PHE A 181 -22.24 9.49 -8.70
C PHE A 181 -20.88 8.79 -8.67
N LEU A 182 -20.84 7.56 -8.12
CA LEU A 182 -19.59 6.80 -8.02
C LEU A 182 -19.05 6.43 -9.42
N GLY A 183 -19.91 6.15 -10.39
CA GLY A 183 -19.52 5.88 -11.77
C GLY A 183 -18.87 7.08 -12.47
N SER A 184 -19.10 8.30 -11.97
CA SER A 184 -18.45 9.53 -12.49
C SER A 184 -17.07 9.78 -11.87
N ILE A 185 -16.71 9.08 -10.81
CA ILE A 185 -15.44 9.22 -10.10
C ILE A 185 -14.34 8.40 -10.80
N GLU A 186 -13.25 9.05 -11.17
CA GLU A 186 -12.03 8.36 -11.60
C GLU A 186 -11.17 8.05 -10.35
N PRO A 187 -10.90 6.76 -10.02
CA PRO A 187 -10.02 6.42 -8.91
C PRO A 187 -8.60 6.94 -9.14
N ASP A 188 -8.19 7.88 -8.31
CA ASP A 188 -6.88 8.51 -8.30
C ASP A 188 -6.49 8.82 -6.84
N GLY A 189 -5.32 9.38 -6.59
CA GLY A 189 -4.91 9.72 -5.24
C GLY A 189 -4.42 8.54 -4.41
N GLY A 190 -3.99 8.82 -3.20
CA GLY A 190 -3.55 7.82 -2.21
C GLY A 190 -4.66 7.50 -1.21
N SER A 191 -4.61 6.34 -0.59
CA SER A 191 -5.60 5.89 0.40
C SER A 191 -5.29 6.42 1.79
N ASN A 192 -6.27 7.13 2.40
CA ASN A 192 -6.18 7.70 3.74
C ASN A 192 -7.36 7.29 4.62
N LEU A 193 -7.20 6.19 5.36
CA LEU A 193 -8.24 5.61 6.20
C LEU A 193 -8.72 6.56 7.30
N LEU A 194 -7.80 7.33 7.91
CA LEU A 194 -8.15 8.27 8.96
C LEU A 194 -8.96 9.45 8.40
N ALA A 195 -8.51 10.03 7.29
CA ALA A 195 -9.22 11.14 6.65
C ALA A 195 -10.63 10.73 6.20
N ALA A 196 -10.82 9.51 5.73
CA ALA A 196 -12.12 8.95 5.37
C ALA A 196 -13.10 8.95 6.56
N VAL A 197 -12.66 8.52 7.75
CA VAL A 197 -13.47 8.55 8.97
C VAL A 197 -13.74 9.98 9.44
N GLN A 198 -12.75 10.84 9.40
CA GLN A 198 -12.90 12.27 9.76
C GLN A 198 -13.88 12.98 8.84
N ALA A 199 -13.80 12.72 7.53
CA ALA A 199 -14.73 13.26 6.54
C ALA A 199 -16.17 12.74 6.79
N ALA A 200 -16.32 11.44 7.07
CA ALA A 200 -17.62 10.85 7.41
C ALA A 200 -18.22 11.49 8.65
N ARG A 201 -17.44 11.67 9.70
CA ARG A 201 -17.91 12.33 10.95
C ARG A 201 -18.28 13.79 10.71
N THR A 202 -17.49 14.49 9.90
CA THR A 202 -17.77 15.89 9.54
C THR A 202 -19.03 16.02 8.69
N ALA A 203 -19.20 15.15 7.69
CA ALA A 203 -20.38 15.13 6.82
C ALA A 203 -21.66 14.79 7.59
N ALA A 204 -21.56 13.91 8.59
CA ALA A 204 -22.69 13.59 9.46
C ALA A 204 -23.21 14.81 10.25
N GLY A 205 -22.37 15.78 10.56
CA GLY A 205 -22.75 17.01 11.26
C GLY A 205 -23.48 16.75 12.58
N SER A 206 -24.65 17.37 12.73
CA SER A 206 -25.55 17.12 13.87
C SER A 206 -26.41 15.88 13.59
N LEU A 207 -26.28 14.87 14.44
CA LEU A 207 -26.99 13.59 14.28
C LEU A 207 -28.50 13.67 14.63
N GLY A 208 -28.95 14.73 15.28
CA GLY A 208 -30.36 14.88 15.68
C GLY A 208 -30.88 13.73 16.56
N GLY A 209 -30.00 13.03 17.30
CA GLY A 209 -30.33 11.86 18.10
C GLY A 209 -30.18 10.52 17.39
N ARG A 210 -29.85 10.50 16.10
CA ARG A 210 -29.53 9.30 15.33
C ARG A 210 -28.18 8.73 15.73
N GLU A 211 -27.99 7.45 15.43
CA GLU A 211 -26.72 6.77 15.66
C GLU A 211 -25.91 6.73 14.36
N LEU A 212 -24.64 7.15 14.40
CA LEU A 212 -23.79 7.17 13.23
C LEU A 212 -23.22 5.76 12.92
N ARG A 213 -23.31 5.36 11.65
CA ARG A 213 -22.66 4.18 11.08
C ARG A 213 -21.81 4.60 9.91
N VAL A 214 -20.49 4.43 10.03
CA VAL A 214 -19.56 4.65 8.92
C VAL A 214 -19.29 3.32 8.25
N LEU A 215 -19.72 3.19 6.99
CA LEU A 215 -19.51 1.99 6.16
C LEU A 215 -18.36 2.27 5.19
N TYR A 216 -17.15 1.80 5.50
CA TYR A 216 -15.99 1.97 4.63
C TYR A 216 -15.87 0.78 3.68
N LEU A 217 -15.83 1.03 2.37
CA LEU A 217 -15.71 0.04 1.30
C LEU A 217 -14.39 0.27 0.55
N GLY A 218 -13.38 -0.57 0.77
CA GLY A 218 -12.07 -0.40 0.14
C GLY A 218 -11.15 -1.60 0.31
N ASP A 219 -9.96 -1.53 -0.29
CA ASP A 219 -8.92 -2.55 -0.12
C ASP A 219 -8.11 -2.37 1.19
N GLY A 220 -8.27 -1.21 1.83
CA GLY A 220 -7.68 -0.94 3.13
C GLY A 220 -6.18 -0.76 3.15
N THR A 221 -5.51 -0.62 2.00
CA THR A 221 -4.07 -0.39 1.92
C THR A 221 -3.76 1.08 2.21
N PRO A 222 -3.33 1.46 3.43
CA PRO A 222 -3.11 2.85 3.77
C PRO A 222 -1.80 3.34 3.17
N THR A 223 -1.85 4.41 2.41
CA THR A 223 -0.68 4.99 1.74
C THR A 223 -0.44 6.45 2.09
N VAL A 224 -1.44 7.10 2.69
CA VAL A 224 -1.40 8.48 3.17
C VAL A 224 -1.95 8.53 4.60
N GLY A 225 -1.44 9.40 5.43
CA GLY A 225 -1.78 9.46 6.85
C GLY A 225 -1.17 8.30 7.65
N PRO A 226 -1.83 7.83 8.71
CA PRO A 226 -1.39 6.66 9.45
C PRO A 226 -1.36 5.41 8.59
N THR A 227 -0.24 4.70 8.58
CA THR A 227 -0.04 3.48 7.78
C THR A 227 0.16 2.22 8.62
N LYS A 228 0.40 2.37 9.91
CA LYS A 228 0.50 1.24 10.84
C LYS A 228 -0.79 1.06 11.64
N SER A 229 -1.10 -0.18 11.97
CA SER A 229 -2.31 -0.53 12.72
C SER A 229 -2.48 0.28 14.01
N ALA A 230 -1.41 0.46 14.79
CA ALA A 230 -1.46 1.20 16.05
C ALA A 230 -1.80 2.69 15.84
N THR A 231 -1.22 3.32 14.82
CA THR A 231 -1.47 4.73 14.49
C THR A 231 -2.84 4.93 13.84
N ILE A 232 -3.29 3.99 13.00
CA ILE A 232 -4.65 3.99 12.43
C ILE A 232 -5.67 3.90 13.56
N GLU A 233 -5.55 2.90 14.44
CA GLU A 233 -6.48 2.69 15.54
C GLU A 233 -6.55 3.91 16.47
N ALA A 234 -5.41 4.48 16.85
CA ALA A 234 -5.34 5.67 17.69
C ALA A 234 -5.99 6.89 17.03
N GLY A 235 -5.73 7.10 15.75
CA GLY A 235 -6.30 8.20 14.96
C GLY A 235 -7.82 8.08 14.80
N VAL A 236 -8.31 6.90 14.43
CA VAL A 236 -9.74 6.63 14.25
C VAL A 236 -10.50 6.75 15.57
N ARG A 237 -9.96 6.22 16.68
CA ARG A 237 -10.54 6.35 18.02
C ARG A 237 -10.69 7.81 18.46
N HIS A 238 -9.76 8.66 18.04
CA HIS A 238 -9.85 10.09 18.30
C HIS A 238 -10.91 10.77 17.40
N ALA A 239 -10.98 10.38 16.14
CA ALA A 239 -11.92 10.94 15.17
C ALA A 239 -13.37 10.52 15.46
N LEU A 240 -13.58 9.30 15.99
CA LEU A 240 -14.88 8.74 16.32
C LEU A 240 -14.83 8.12 17.74
N PRO A 241 -15.00 8.94 18.79
CA PRO A 241 -15.02 8.47 20.18
C PRO A 241 -16.12 7.44 20.46
N VAL A 242 -15.94 6.66 21.51
CA VAL A 242 -16.93 5.67 21.95
C VAL A 242 -18.26 6.36 22.25
N GLY A 243 -19.34 5.86 21.65
CA GLY A 243 -20.69 6.40 21.79
C GLY A 243 -21.11 7.37 20.67
N ASP A 244 -20.16 7.90 19.88
CA ASP A 244 -20.48 8.78 18.75
C ASP A 244 -20.89 8.02 17.47
N GLY A 245 -20.53 6.74 17.37
CA GLY A 245 -20.86 5.87 16.23
C GLY A 245 -19.98 4.64 16.16
N SER A 246 -20.08 3.92 15.02
CA SER A 246 -19.22 2.79 14.74
C SER A 246 -18.77 2.75 13.28
N VAL A 247 -17.62 2.06 13.03
CA VAL A 247 -17.04 1.87 11.69
C VAL A 247 -17.17 0.41 11.29
N ILE A 248 -17.88 0.16 10.21
CA ILE A 248 -17.94 -1.14 9.54
C ILE A 248 -16.99 -1.07 8.35
N ALA A 249 -15.86 -1.76 8.46
CA ALA A 249 -14.85 -1.80 7.40
C ALA A 249 -15.08 -3.02 6.51
N VAL A 250 -15.28 -2.81 5.21
CA VAL A 250 -15.53 -3.89 4.25
C VAL A 250 -14.28 -4.10 3.41
N ALA A 251 -13.71 -5.30 3.49
CA ALA A 251 -12.49 -5.67 2.76
C ALA A 251 -12.82 -6.08 1.34
N LEU A 252 -12.40 -5.30 0.34
CA LEU A 252 -12.64 -5.53 -1.09
C LEU A 252 -11.41 -6.08 -1.79
N GLY A 253 -11.46 -7.33 -2.18
CA GLY A 253 -10.39 -8.03 -2.87
C GLY A 253 -9.72 -9.10 -2.02
N ALA A 254 -9.13 -10.10 -2.69
CA ALA A 254 -8.40 -11.17 -2.01
C ALA A 254 -7.08 -10.68 -1.38
N ASP A 255 -6.58 -9.55 -1.84
CA ASP A 255 -5.36 -8.87 -1.41
C ASP A 255 -5.63 -7.68 -0.47
N ALA A 256 -6.89 -7.51 0.00
CA ALA A 256 -7.25 -6.44 0.92
C ALA A 256 -6.42 -6.51 2.22
N ASP A 257 -5.98 -5.35 2.70
CA ASP A 257 -5.23 -5.23 3.96
C ASP A 257 -6.18 -5.33 5.17
N THR A 258 -6.53 -6.55 5.53
CA THR A 258 -7.41 -6.84 6.67
C THR A 258 -6.82 -6.40 8.00
N VAL A 259 -5.50 -6.25 8.11
CA VAL A 259 -4.84 -5.76 9.33
C VAL A 259 -5.12 -4.28 9.55
N SER A 260 -4.99 -3.46 8.51
CA SER A 260 -5.30 -2.03 8.55
C SER A 260 -6.80 -1.76 8.69
N LEU A 261 -7.63 -2.50 7.94
CA LEU A 261 -9.10 -2.42 8.07
C LEU A 261 -9.58 -2.85 9.45
N GLY A 262 -8.99 -3.91 10.02
CA GLY A 262 -9.27 -4.34 11.39
C GLY A 262 -8.87 -3.28 12.42
N ALA A 263 -7.75 -2.60 12.23
CA ALA A 263 -7.35 -1.49 13.08
C ALA A 263 -8.32 -0.30 12.99
N MET A 264 -8.79 0.02 11.78
CA MET A 264 -9.81 1.04 11.54
C MET A 264 -11.13 0.68 12.25
N ALA A 265 -11.59 -0.57 12.11
CA ALA A 265 -12.78 -1.08 12.76
C ALA A 265 -12.68 -1.03 14.30
N ARG A 266 -11.56 -1.53 14.86
CA ARG A 266 -11.31 -1.46 16.32
C ARG A 266 -11.29 -0.03 16.84
N GLY A 267 -10.59 0.87 16.13
CA GLY A 267 -10.55 2.29 16.49
C GLY A 267 -11.92 2.93 16.49
N GLY A 268 -12.79 2.54 15.56
CA GLY A 268 -14.16 3.04 15.40
C GLY A 268 -15.23 2.20 16.09
N ASN A 269 -14.90 1.34 17.04
CA ASN A 269 -15.86 0.53 17.83
C ASN A 269 -16.80 -0.33 16.97
N GLY A 270 -16.32 -0.83 15.84
CA GLY A 270 -17.08 -1.60 14.88
C GLY A 270 -16.37 -2.87 14.46
N VAL A 271 -16.68 -3.36 13.27
CA VAL A 271 -16.23 -4.68 12.80
C VAL A 271 -15.69 -4.65 11.39
N LEU A 272 -14.85 -5.65 11.09
CA LEU A 272 -14.36 -5.94 9.75
C LEU A 272 -15.31 -6.96 9.10
N VAL A 273 -15.77 -6.67 7.90
CA VAL A 273 -16.61 -7.56 7.07
C VAL A 273 -15.81 -7.95 5.83
N PRO A 274 -15.45 -9.21 5.64
CA PRO A 274 -14.78 -9.65 4.42
C PRO A 274 -15.78 -9.74 3.27
N TYR A 275 -15.43 -9.18 2.11
CA TYR A 275 -16.15 -9.44 0.86
C TYR A 275 -15.45 -10.57 0.10
N VAL A 276 -15.95 -11.78 0.30
CA VAL A 276 -15.32 -12.97 -0.24
C VAL A 276 -15.40 -13.00 -1.78
N PRO A 277 -14.30 -13.31 -2.50
CA PRO A 277 -14.32 -13.47 -3.94
C PRO A 277 -15.39 -14.48 -4.38
N GLY A 278 -16.20 -14.12 -5.39
CA GLY A 278 -17.31 -14.95 -5.87
C GLY A 278 -18.65 -14.73 -5.13
N GLN A 279 -18.66 -14.04 -3.99
CA GLN A 279 -19.87 -13.68 -3.28
C GLN A 279 -20.74 -12.74 -4.12
N ARG A 280 -22.07 -12.99 -4.14
CA ARG A 280 -23.02 -12.11 -4.82
C ARG A 280 -23.10 -10.77 -4.08
N VAL A 281 -23.17 -9.67 -4.83
CA VAL A 281 -23.24 -8.30 -4.28
C VAL A 281 -24.39 -8.14 -3.28
N ALA A 282 -25.59 -8.68 -3.60
CA ALA A 282 -26.71 -8.61 -2.71
C ALA A 282 -26.49 -9.35 -1.37
N ALA A 283 -25.82 -10.51 -1.39
CA ALA A 283 -25.48 -11.22 -0.17
C ALA A 283 -24.46 -10.43 0.68
N ALA A 284 -23.43 -9.87 0.03
CA ALA A 284 -22.47 -9.01 0.71
C ALA A 284 -23.13 -7.75 1.32
N ALA A 285 -24.11 -7.16 0.63
CA ALA A 285 -24.88 -6.03 1.16
C ALA A 285 -25.66 -6.40 2.42
N VAL A 286 -26.26 -7.60 2.46
CA VAL A 286 -26.95 -8.11 3.65
C VAL A 286 -25.96 -8.32 4.80
N ASP A 287 -24.77 -8.86 4.55
CA ASP A 287 -23.74 -9.06 5.59
C ASP A 287 -23.26 -7.72 6.18
N VAL A 288 -23.05 -6.73 5.31
CA VAL A 288 -22.69 -5.36 5.72
C VAL A 288 -23.80 -4.74 6.59
N LEU A 289 -25.06 -4.85 6.16
CA LEU A 289 -26.19 -4.33 6.92
C LEU A 289 -26.41 -5.11 8.22
N ALA A 290 -26.25 -6.42 8.23
CA ALA A 290 -26.32 -7.23 9.44
C ALA A 290 -25.30 -6.76 10.48
N SER A 291 -24.08 -6.41 10.03
CA SER A 291 -23.03 -5.83 10.88
C SER A 291 -23.36 -4.40 11.32
N ALA A 292 -24.00 -3.59 10.47
CA ALA A 292 -24.37 -2.22 10.78
C ALA A 292 -25.56 -2.12 11.75
N TYR A 293 -26.50 -3.07 11.67
CA TYR A 293 -27.68 -3.13 12.53
C TYR A 293 -27.48 -3.96 13.80
N GLY A 294 -26.54 -4.90 13.79
CA GLY A 294 -26.27 -5.82 14.88
C GLY A 294 -25.63 -5.15 16.09
N SER A 295 -25.79 -5.78 17.26
CA SER A 295 -25.01 -5.44 18.44
C SER A 295 -23.55 -5.87 18.22
N VAL A 296 -22.62 -5.10 18.78
CA VAL A 296 -21.18 -5.40 18.74
C VAL A 296 -20.63 -5.34 20.16
N LEU A 297 -19.90 -6.37 20.58
CA LEU A 297 -19.14 -6.37 21.81
C LEU A 297 -17.79 -5.71 21.53
N SER A 298 -17.57 -4.52 22.06
CA SER A 298 -16.33 -3.76 21.99
C SER A 298 -15.51 -3.89 23.28
N ASP A 299 -14.25 -3.48 23.23
CA ASP A 299 -13.30 -3.59 24.37
C ASP A 299 -13.26 -5.01 24.96
N VAL A 300 -13.16 -6.00 24.04
CA VAL A 300 -13.26 -7.41 24.41
C VAL A 300 -12.06 -7.84 25.26
N GLU A 301 -12.35 -8.34 26.44
CA GLU A 301 -11.40 -8.98 27.35
C GLU A 301 -11.86 -10.42 27.62
N VAL A 302 -10.95 -11.37 27.50
CA VAL A 302 -11.26 -12.77 27.88
C VAL A 302 -10.30 -13.23 28.96
N VAL A 303 -10.89 -13.58 30.11
CA VAL A 303 -10.16 -14.20 31.21
C VAL A 303 -10.21 -15.71 31.04
N LEU A 304 -9.03 -16.32 30.97
CA LEU A 304 -8.90 -17.76 30.73
C LEU A 304 -8.68 -18.53 32.03
N PRO A 305 -8.99 -19.84 32.04
CA PRO A 305 -8.67 -20.71 33.15
C PRO A 305 -7.17 -20.67 33.50
N PRO A 306 -6.81 -20.82 34.79
CA PRO A 306 -5.41 -20.90 35.18
C PRO A 306 -4.74 -22.12 34.54
N GLY A 307 -3.46 -22.00 34.15
CA GLY A 307 -2.70 -23.06 33.48
C GLY A 307 -2.52 -22.85 31.97
N LEU A 308 -3.27 -21.94 31.33
CA LEU A 308 -3.04 -21.55 29.95
C LEU A 308 -1.97 -20.42 29.87
N ARG A 309 -1.00 -20.58 28.99
CA ARG A 309 0.13 -19.66 28.77
C ARG A 309 0.22 -19.22 27.32
N GLU A 310 1.05 -18.22 27.05
CA GLU A 310 1.33 -17.70 25.70
C GLU A 310 0.08 -17.33 24.88
N VAL A 311 -0.88 -16.73 25.56
CA VAL A 311 -2.17 -16.36 24.94
C VAL A 311 -1.95 -15.38 23.78
N THR A 312 -2.56 -15.69 22.64
CA THR A 312 -2.54 -14.85 21.44
C THR A 312 -3.91 -14.91 20.72
N PRO A 313 -4.43 -13.81 20.14
CA PRO A 313 -3.92 -12.46 20.24
C PRO A 313 -4.11 -11.88 21.64
N LYS A 314 -3.23 -10.97 22.05
CA LYS A 314 -3.36 -10.25 23.33
C LYS A 314 -4.53 -9.29 23.36
N ARG A 315 -4.93 -8.79 22.19
CA ARG A 315 -6.11 -7.92 22.02
C ARG A 315 -7.02 -8.58 21.01
N LEU A 316 -8.27 -8.68 21.36
CA LEU A 316 -9.31 -9.24 20.52
C LEU A 316 -10.00 -8.14 19.72
N ASP A 317 -10.44 -8.48 18.53
CA ASP A 317 -11.30 -7.63 17.72
C ASP A 317 -12.69 -7.55 18.34
N PRO A 318 -13.46 -6.49 18.09
CA PRO A 318 -14.84 -6.42 18.45
C PRO A 318 -15.63 -7.61 17.86
N ILE A 319 -16.53 -8.19 18.66
CA ILE A 319 -17.30 -9.37 18.25
C ILE A 319 -18.72 -8.92 17.87
N PRO A 320 -19.15 -9.04 16.61
CA PRO A 320 -20.53 -8.78 16.22
C PRO A 320 -21.47 -9.84 16.76
N ALA A 321 -22.76 -9.52 16.86
CA ALA A 321 -23.79 -10.49 17.21
C ALA A 321 -23.76 -11.69 16.24
N GLY A 322 -23.65 -12.89 16.78
CA GLY A 322 -23.48 -14.12 16.00
C GLY A 322 -22.06 -14.35 15.48
N GLY A 323 -21.13 -13.42 15.75
CA GLY A 323 -19.72 -13.59 15.45
C GLY A 323 -18.97 -14.38 16.52
N GLU A 324 -17.72 -14.66 16.26
CA GLU A 324 -16.84 -15.40 17.16
C GLU A 324 -15.48 -14.74 17.32
N ALA A 325 -14.83 -14.99 18.44
CA ALA A 325 -13.43 -14.66 18.65
C ALA A 325 -12.61 -15.93 18.87
N PHE A 326 -11.45 -15.99 18.19
CA PHE A 326 -10.49 -17.06 18.40
C PHE A 326 -9.40 -16.62 19.38
N ILE A 327 -9.14 -17.46 20.36
CA ILE A 327 -8.08 -17.29 21.36
C ILE A 327 -7.24 -18.54 21.33
N LEU A 328 -5.94 -18.36 21.18
CA LEU A 328 -4.99 -19.45 21.15
C LEU A 328 -4.03 -19.36 22.32
N ALA A 329 -3.63 -20.50 22.84
CA ALA A 329 -2.80 -20.60 24.04
C ALA A 329 -1.98 -21.89 24.04
N ARG A 330 -1.10 -22.02 25.03
CA ARG A 330 -0.36 -23.23 25.33
C ARG A 330 -0.78 -23.78 26.68
N MET A 331 -0.74 -25.10 26.83
CA MET A 331 -1.11 -25.83 28.07
C MET A 331 0.09 -26.67 28.54
N PRO A 332 1.05 -26.07 29.28
CA PRO A 332 2.36 -26.70 29.52
C PRO A 332 2.39 -27.78 30.61
N ASP A 333 1.46 -27.70 31.55
CA ASP A 333 1.60 -28.49 32.80
C ASP A 333 0.63 -29.67 32.87
N GLY A 334 0.29 -30.29 31.76
CA GLY A 334 -0.54 -31.46 31.75
C GLY A 334 -1.51 -31.54 30.60
N GLN A 335 -2.24 -32.63 30.52
CA GLN A 335 -3.16 -32.89 29.43
C GLN A 335 -4.57 -32.32 29.70
N GLN A 336 -4.78 -31.63 30.81
CA GLN A 336 -6.10 -31.14 31.21
C GLN A 336 -6.01 -29.81 31.93
N VAL A 337 -6.89 -28.87 31.58
CA VAL A 337 -7.14 -27.58 32.25
C VAL A 337 -8.62 -27.45 32.52
N GLU A 338 -8.99 -27.08 33.76
CA GLU A 338 -10.38 -26.90 34.19
C GLU A 338 -10.56 -25.50 34.81
N GLY A 339 -11.71 -24.85 34.56
CA GLY A 339 -12.00 -23.51 35.07
C GLY A 339 -13.03 -22.78 34.24
N ASN A 340 -13.08 -21.47 34.40
CA ASN A 340 -14.02 -20.61 33.69
C ASN A 340 -13.31 -19.78 32.61
N VAL A 341 -13.92 -19.70 31.44
CA VAL A 341 -13.65 -18.66 30.44
C VAL A 341 -14.64 -17.54 30.67
N ILE A 342 -14.16 -16.33 30.97
CA ILE A 342 -15.03 -15.18 31.22
C ILE A 342 -14.82 -14.15 30.11
N VAL A 343 -15.89 -13.81 29.40
CA VAL A 343 -15.88 -12.78 28.34
C VAL A 343 -16.45 -11.50 28.89
N ARG A 344 -15.68 -10.42 28.80
CA ARG A 344 -16.06 -9.07 29.22
C ARG A 344 -15.95 -8.10 28.07
N GLY A 345 -16.71 -7.00 28.16
CA GLY A 345 -16.63 -5.92 27.19
C GLY A 345 -17.78 -4.94 27.38
N ARG A 346 -18.12 -4.27 26.27
CA ARG A 346 -19.23 -3.30 26.24
C ARG A 346 -20.08 -3.55 24.99
N VAL A 347 -21.38 -3.50 25.17
CA VAL A 347 -22.36 -3.46 24.08
C VAL A 347 -22.99 -2.07 24.08
N GLY A 348 -22.61 -1.23 23.14
CA GLY A 348 -22.89 0.19 23.21
C GLY A 348 -22.24 0.81 24.47
N ASN A 349 -23.05 1.39 25.35
CA ASN A 349 -22.58 1.98 26.60
C ASN A 349 -22.71 1.04 27.82
N GLU A 350 -23.29 -0.16 27.66
CA GLU A 350 -23.54 -1.10 28.75
C GLU A 350 -22.39 -2.09 28.93
N ARG A 351 -22.12 -2.47 30.16
CA ARG A 351 -21.13 -3.52 30.46
C ARG A 351 -21.73 -4.88 30.17
N PHE A 352 -20.90 -5.73 29.57
CA PHE A 352 -21.23 -7.12 29.25
C PHE A 352 -20.25 -8.04 29.98
N GLU A 353 -20.77 -9.10 30.59
CA GLU A 353 -19.96 -10.18 31.16
C GLU A 353 -20.72 -11.50 31.01
N GLN A 354 -20.05 -12.51 30.50
CA GLN A 354 -20.57 -13.88 30.39
C GLN A 354 -19.51 -14.90 30.75
N THR A 355 -19.90 -15.91 31.53
CA THR A 355 -19.00 -16.94 32.09
C THR A 355 -19.33 -18.30 31.52
N TYR A 356 -18.29 -19.02 31.05
CA TYR A 356 -18.40 -20.35 30.50
C TYR A 356 -17.54 -21.32 31.32
N PRO A 357 -18.13 -22.24 32.09
CA PRO A 357 -17.38 -23.34 32.70
C PRO A 357 -16.79 -24.23 31.62
N THR A 358 -15.54 -24.57 31.73
CA THR A 358 -14.87 -25.36 30.71
C THR A 358 -13.83 -26.33 31.31
N LYS A 359 -13.71 -27.46 30.64
CA LYS A 359 -12.68 -28.46 30.88
C LYS A 359 -12.03 -28.82 29.53
N ILE A 360 -10.76 -28.47 29.40
CA ILE A 360 -9.98 -28.64 28.17
C ILE A 360 -9.07 -29.87 28.33
N VAL A 361 -9.18 -30.82 27.42
CA VAL A 361 -8.35 -32.02 27.41
C VAL A 361 -7.57 -32.08 26.10
N ALA A 362 -6.26 -32.23 26.20
CA ALA A 362 -5.40 -32.34 25.01
C ALA A 362 -5.57 -33.72 24.34
N SER A 363 -5.60 -33.70 23.02
CA SER A 363 -5.71 -34.88 22.17
C SER A 363 -4.51 -34.99 21.25
N SER A 364 -3.92 -36.18 21.15
CA SER A 364 -2.90 -36.51 20.14
C SER A 364 -3.51 -36.88 18.78
N SER A 365 -4.84 -36.86 18.66
CA SER A 365 -5.54 -37.17 17.41
C SER A 365 -5.13 -36.21 16.31
N ALA A 366 -4.79 -36.73 15.14
CA ALA A 366 -4.36 -35.94 13.96
C ALA A 366 -5.43 -34.95 13.47
N GLY A 367 -6.67 -35.10 13.90
CA GLY A 367 -7.78 -34.18 13.58
C GLY A 367 -7.51 -32.73 14.05
N ASN A 368 -6.86 -32.54 15.19
CA ASN A 368 -6.55 -31.23 15.75
C ASN A 368 -5.17 -30.68 15.33
N ALA A 369 -4.48 -31.30 14.36
CA ALA A 369 -3.16 -30.89 13.89
C ALA A 369 -3.12 -29.47 13.25
N PHE A 370 -4.26 -28.87 13.00
CA PHE A 370 -4.37 -27.50 12.50
C PHE A 370 -4.09 -26.43 13.60
N VAL A 371 -4.29 -26.76 14.88
CA VAL A 371 -4.20 -25.80 16.02
C VAL A 371 -2.84 -25.12 16.13
N PRO A 372 -1.68 -25.81 16.00
CA PRO A 372 -0.36 -25.17 16.00
C PRO A 372 -0.21 -24.12 14.90
N ARG A 373 -0.77 -24.38 13.71
CA ARG A 373 -0.73 -23.42 12.59
C ARG A 373 -1.59 -22.20 12.88
N LEU A 374 -2.78 -22.36 13.45
CA LEU A 374 -3.61 -21.24 13.89
C LEU A 374 -2.90 -20.41 14.95
N PHE A 375 -2.23 -21.05 15.92
CA PHE A 375 -1.44 -20.36 16.93
C PHE A 375 -0.33 -19.53 16.29
N ALA A 376 0.42 -20.10 15.37
CA ALA A 376 1.45 -19.37 14.65
C ALA A 376 0.89 -18.24 13.80
N ALA A 377 -0.26 -18.44 13.11
CA ALA A 377 -0.94 -17.41 12.33
C ALA A 377 -1.37 -16.23 13.21
N ALA A 378 -2.00 -16.50 14.35
CA ALA A 378 -2.40 -15.45 15.29
C ALA A 378 -1.19 -14.70 15.88
N LYS A 379 -0.11 -15.41 16.17
CA LYS A 379 1.14 -14.82 16.66
C LYS A 379 1.80 -13.92 15.61
N ILE A 380 1.81 -14.35 14.36
CA ILE A 380 2.28 -13.57 13.22
C ILE A 380 1.41 -12.31 13.06
N ALA A 381 0.09 -12.45 13.07
CA ALA A 381 -0.83 -11.32 12.96
C ALA A 381 -0.63 -10.30 14.10
N GLU A 382 -0.44 -10.77 15.35
CA GLU A 382 -0.11 -9.90 16.49
C GLU A 382 1.19 -9.11 16.27
N LEU A 383 2.26 -9.77 15.79
CA LEU A 383 3.54 -9.10 15.51
C LEU A 383 3.41 -8.10 14.35
N GLU A 384 2.67 -8.43 13.31
CA GLU A 384 2.41 -7.56 12.17
C GLU A 384 1.56 -6.34 12.56
N GLN A 385 0.59 -6.51 13.47
CA GLN A 385 -0.20 -5.41 14.02
C GLN A 385 0.65 -4.43 14.83
N LEU A 386 1.61 -4.92 15.62
CA LEU A 386 2.52 -4.07 16.38
C LEU A 386 3.47 -3.29 15.46
N GLY A 387 3.81 -3.85 14.30
CA GLY A 387 4.60 -3.19 13.26
C GLY A 387 5.98 -2.73 13.71
N LEU A 388 6.56 -3.38 14.73
CA LEU A 388 7.88 -3.04 15.22
C LEU A 388 8.95 -3.48 14.21
N ALA A 389 9.94 -2.63 13.98
CA ALA A 389 11.00 -2.90 12.99
C ALA A 389 11.82 -4.16 13.29
N ASP A 390 11.82 -4.62 14.54
CA ASP A 390 12.57 -5.80 14.99
C ASP A 390 11.76 -7.12 14.92
N ASP A 391 10.49 -7.06 14.55
CA ASP A 391 9.61 -8.24 14.53
C ASP A 391 9.57 -8.95 13.15
N ARG A 392 10.10 -8.33 12.11
CA ARG A 392 10.13 -8.91 10.76
C ARG A 392 10.80 -10.28 10.72
N GLU A 393 11.96 -10.41 11.36
CA GLU A 393 12.72 -11.66 11.43
C GLU A 393 11.96 -12.74 12.20
N LYS A 394 11.23 -12.37 13.25
CA LYS A 394 10.36 -13.29 14.02
C LYS A 394 9.18 -13.77 13.18
N VAL A 395 8.52 -12.85 12.45
CA VAL A 395 7.43 -13.20 11.54
C VAL A 395 7.91 -14.20 10.48
N VAL A 396 9.04 -13.92 9.82
CA VAL A 396 9.63 -14.83 8.82
C VAL A 396 9.98 -16.18 9.41
N ALA A 397 10.53 -16.22 10.62
CA ALA A 397 10.92 -17.46 11.30
C ALA A 397 9.69 -18.31 11.65
N LEU A 398 8.67 -17.70 12.28
CA LEU A 398 7.40 -18.38 12.60
C LEU A 398 6.68 -18.87 11.34
N SER A 399 6.61 -18.05 10.32
CA SER A 399 6.01 -18.37 9.03
C SER A 399 6.64 -19.64 8.40
N LYS A 400 7.97 -19.72 8.38
CA LYS A 400 8.71 -20.87 7.87
C LYS A 400 8.55 -22.12 8.74
N GLN A 401 8.60 -21.96 10.06
CA GLN A 401 8.54 -23.06 11.00
C GLN A 401 7.17 -23.77 10.99
N PHE A 402 6.10 -22.99 10.88
CA PHE A 402 4.72 -23.50 10.95
C PHE A 402 4.02 -23.57 9.58
N ASN A 403 4.71 -23.23 8.49
CA ASN A 403 4.14 -23.17 7.12
C ASN A 403 2.89 -22.29 7.03
N VAL A 404 2.98 -21.08 7.55
CA VAL A 404 1.92 -20.07 7.54
C VAL A 404 2.38 -18.88 6.69
N ALA A 405 1.57 -18.43 5.74
CA ALA A 405 1.88 -17.23 4.96
C ALA A 405 1.87 -15.97 5.83
N SER A 406 2.69 -14.98 5.49
CA SER A 406 2.79 -13.68 6.16
C SER A 406 3.02 -12.57 5.13
N ARG A 407 2.98 -11.30 5.55
CA ARG A 407 3.34 -10.17 4.67
C ARG A 407 4.78 -10.23 4.13
N HIS A 408 5.64 -11.03 4.74
CA HIS A 408 7.06 -11.14 4.40
C HIS A 408 7.42 -12.48 3.74
N THR A 409 6.45 -13.38 3.58
CA THR A 409 6.64 -14.71 3.02
C THR A 409 5.44 -15.08 2.17
N SER A 410 5.64 -15.98 1.20
CA SER A 410 4.57 -16.54 0.39
C SER A 410 4.65 -18.06 0.38
N LEU A 411 3.52 -18.70 0.18
CA LEU A 411 3.46 -20.14 -0.12
C LEU A 411 3.81 -20.33 -1.59
N LEU A 412 4.70 -21.28 -1.86
CA LEU A 412 5.14 -21.62 -3.20
C LEU A 412 4.67 -23.03 -3.53
N VAL A 413 3.93 -23.17 -4.62
CA VAL A 413 3.54 -24.46 -5.18
C VAL A 413 4.55 -24.85 -6.25
N LEU A 414 5.21 -25.99 -6.06
CA LEU A 414 6.21 -26.52 -7.00
C LEU A 414 5.69 -27.81 -7.59
N GLU A 415 5.59 -27.86 -8.90
CA GLU A 415 4.98 -28.99 -9.62
C GLU A 415 5.99 -30.07 -10.02
N SER A 416 7.28 -29.76 -10.04
CA SER A 416 8.31 -30.67 -10.51
C SER A 416 9.52 -30.75 -9.57
N GLU A 417 10.19 -31.92 -9.59
CA GLU A 417 11.42 -32.15 -8.83
C GLU A 417 12.56 -31.21 -9.24
N ALA A 418 12.58 -30.79 -10.50
CA ALA A 418 13.54 -29.82 -11.00
C ALA A 418 13.35 -28.45 -10.37
N MET A 419 12.10 -28.03 -10.11
CA MET A 419 11.78 -26.79 -9.41
C MET A 419 12.22 -26.86 -7.95
N PHE A 420 11.98 -27.95 -7.24
CA PHE A 420 12.46 -28.12 -5.86
C PHE A 420 13.98 -27.98 -5.77
N LYS A 421 14.72 -28.60 -6.70
CA LYS A 421 16.19 -28.48 -6.78
C LYS A 421 16.64 -27.07 -7.12
N ALA A 422 15.95 -26.39 -8.06
CA ALA A 422 16.26 -25.02 -8.46
C ALA A 422 16.10 -24.01 -7.30
N PHE A 423 15.12 -24.22 -6.43
CA PHE A 423 14.88 -23.39 -5.25
C PHE A 423 15.62 -23.90 -3.99
N GLY A 424 16.36 -25.00 -4.07
CA GLY A 424 17.08 -25.57 -2.93
C GLY A 424 16.16 -26.08 -1.80
N LEU A 425 14.96 -26.54 -2.15
CA LEU A 425 13.94 -27.00 -1.21
C LEU A 425 13.86 -28.53 -1.22
N ASP A 426 13.67 -29.13 -0.04
CA ASP A 426 13.44 -30.57 0.11
C ASP A 426 11.96 -30.91 -0.08
N LYS A 427 11.69 -31.99 -0.83
CA LYS A 427 10.35 -32.50 -1.12
C LYS A 427 9.68 -33.16 0.10
N ASN A 428 10.41 -33.41 1.17
CA ASN A 428 9.97 -34.15 2.36
C ASN A 428 9.32 -33.28 3.43
N GLY A 429 8.72 -32.13 3.04
CA GLY A 429 7.89 -31.34 3.95
C GLY A 429 6.70 -32.19 4.44
N ILE A 430 6.44 -32.15 5.74
CA ILE A 430 5.35 -32.90 6.39
C ILE A 430 4.02 -32.41 5.79
N ALA A 431 3.40 -33.25 4.96
CA ALA A 431 2.02 -33.05 4.56
C ALA A 431 1.13 -33.40 5.76
N THR A 432 0.54 -32.40 6.40
CA THR A 432 -0.50 -32.64 7.39
C THR A 432 -1.77 -33.06 6.69
N VAL A 433 -2.23 -34.27 6.98
CA VAL A 433 -3.53 -34.75 6.49
C VAL A 433 -4.56 -34.37 7.54
N PHE A 434 -5.57 -33.61 7.13
CA PHE A 434 -6.73 -33.33 7.98
C PHE A 434 -7.58 -34.60 8.10
N THR A 435 -7.82 -35.07 9.33
CA THR A 435 -8.54 -36.32 9.62
C THR A 435 -9.85 -36.12 10.38
N GLY A 436 -10.31 -34.85 10.52
CA GLY A 436 -11.51 -34.47 11.28
C GLY A 436 -11.17 -33.74 12.57
N GLU A 437 -12.13 -32.99 13.10
CA GLU A 437 -12.00 -32.22 14.31
C GLU A 437 -12.43 -33.03 15.53
N HIS A 438 -11.74 -32.86 16.67
CA HIS A 438 -12.14 -33.37 17.98
C HIS A 438 -12.29 -32.21 18.95
N GLN A 439 -13.49 -31.99 19.46
CA GLN A 439 -13.72 -31.01 20.53
C GLN A 439 -13.05 -31.43 21.82
N ALA A 440 -12.37 -30.48 22.43
CA ALA A 440 -11.65 -30.69 23.69
C ALA A 440 -12.44 -30.18 24.92
N THR A 441 -13.65 -29.68 24.74
CA THR A 441 -14.51 -29.21 25.81
C THR A 441 -15.65 -30.17 26.04
N SER A 442 -15.88 -30.54 27.29
CA SER A 442 -17.19 -31.04 27.73
C SER A 442 -17.82 -29.98 28.63
N SER A 443 -19.01 -29.46 28.30
CA SER A 443 -19.82 -28.73 29.25
C SER A 443 -20.33 -29.70 30.31
N SER A 444 -20.55 -29.26 31.54
CA SER A 444 -21.06 -30.09 32.60
C SER A 444 -22.41 -30.75 32.29
N SER A 445 -23.14 -30.25 31.30
CA SER A 445 -24.38 -30.84 30.76
C SER A 445 -24.15 -31.92 29.73
N ASP A 446 -22.98 -31.97 29.08
CA ASP A 446 -22.64 -32.97 28.05
C ASP A 446 -21.94 -34.20 28.68
N ALA A 447 -21.28 -34.02 29.82
CA ALA A 447 -20.63 -35.10 30.55
C ALA A 447 -21.60 -36.13 31.14
N GLU A 448 -22.85 -35.71 31.43
CA GLU A 448 -23.91 -36.64 31.87
C GLU A 448 -24.49 -37.42 30.70
N ASN A 449 -24.43 -36.90 29.49
CA ASN A 449 -24.93 -37.59 28.29
C ASN A 449 -23.89 -38.54 27.65
N GLU A 450 -22.60 -38.27 27.76
CA GLU A 450 -21.56 -39.21 27.22
C GLU A 450 -21.38 -40.46 28.08
N LEU A 451 -21.67 -40.41 29.39
CA LEU A 451 -21.67 -41.58 30.25
C LEU A 451 -22.88 -42.48 30.09
N GLY A 452 -23.96 -41.96 29.43
CA GLY A 452 -25.17 -42.73 29.10
C GLY A 452 -25.19 -43.37 27.73
N ALA A 453 -24.32 -42.96 26.81
CA ALA A 453 -24.32 -43.40 25.40
C ALA A 453 -23.43 -44.63 25.11
N GLY A 454 -22.73 -45.14 26.10
CA GLY A 454 -21.75 -46.26 25.95
C GLY A 454 -22.31 -47.67 26.11
N GLU A 455 -23.58 -47.87 26.52
CA GLU A 455 -24.13 -49.24 26.79
C GLU A 455 -25.35 -49.65 25.94
N ASP A 456 -25.93 -48.79 25.10
CA ASP A 456 -27.13 -49.14 24.30
C ASP A 456 -26.91 -49.23 22.77
N ALA A 457 -25.71 -49.43 22.30
CA ALA A 457 -25.41 -49.59 20.85
C ALA A 457 -25.46 -51.04 20.34
N LEU A 458 -26.20 -51.91 21.01
CA LEU A 458 -26.47 -53.27 20.51
C LEU A 458 -27.94 -53.65 20.77
N ALA A 459 -28.91 -53.03 20.09
CA ALA A 459 -30.22 -53.57 19.76
C ALA A 459 -31.16 -52.47 19.18
N SER A 460 -31.29 -52.44 17.88
CA SER A 460 -32.58 -52.48 17.15
C SER A 460 -32.39 -52.01 15.71
N GLU A 461 -32.10 -52.96 14.87
CA GLU A 461 -32.62 -53.01 13.52
C GLU A 461 -34.13 -53.21 13.65
N GLU A 462 -34.91 -52.26 13.32
CA GLU A 462 -36.24 -52.50 12.73
C GLU A 462 -36.70 -51.31 11.87
N ALA A 463 -37.12 -51.64 10.70
CA ALA A 463 -37.62 -50.90 9.58
C ALA A 463 -38.67 -49.88 9.89
N GLY A 464 -38.54 -48.71 9.35
CA GLY A 464 -39.56 -47.73 9.16
C GLY A 464 -39.58 -47.26 7.70
N ASP A 465 -40.22 -48.06 6.89
CA ASP A 465 -40.62 -47.74 5.50
C ASP A 465 -41.57 -46.51 5.51
N PHE A 466 -41.10 -45.36 5.01
CA PHE A 466 -41.98 -44.23 4.76
C PHE A 466 -42.09 -43.97 3.26
N ASP A 467 -43.21 -44.47 2.78
CA ASP A 467 -43.83 -44.36 1.49
C ASP A 467 -43.73 -42.95 0.85
N ARG A 468 -43.02 -42.88 -0.23
CA ARG A 468 -42.82 -41.77 -1.14
C ARG A 468 -43.76 -41.87 -2.32
N SER A 469 -45.04 -41.64 -2.09
CA SER A 469 -45.97 -41.45 -3.21
C SER A 469 -47.12 -40.51 -2.83
N LYS A 470 -47.28 -39.47 -3.66
CA LYS A 470 -48.41 -38.53 -3.73
C LYS A 470 -48.24 -37.24 -2.95
N ASP A 471 -47.59 -36.28 -3.63
CA ASP A 471 -48.21 -34.96 -3.84
C ASP A 471 -47.45 -34.16 -4.92
N GLU A 472 -47.54 -34.65 -6.16
CA GLU A 472 -47.44 -33.82 -7.35
C GLU A 472 -48.84 -33.32 -7.70
N LYS A 473 -49.10 -32.04 -7.46
CA LYS A 473 -49.97 -31.14 -8.24
C LYS A 473 -50.39 -29.94 -7.40
N LYS A 474 -49.67 -28.84 -7.65
CA LYS A 474 -50.17 -27.45 -7.70
C LYS A 474 -49.02 -26.44 -7.42
N SER A 475 -48.25 -26.18 -8.40
CA SER A 475 -47.60 -24.87 -8.49
C SER A 475 -48.15 -24.15 -9.70
N ARG A 476 -48.81 -23.06 -9.45
CA ARG A 476 -49.28 -22.13 -10.48
C ARG A 476 -48.11 -21.45 -11.14
N ASP A 477 -48.14 -21.51 -12.47
CA ASP A 477 -47.38 -20.61 -13.35
C ASP A 477 -47.53 -19.14 -12.92
N VAL A 478 -46.44 -18.52 -12.63
CA VAL A 478 -46.26 -17.07 -12.75
C VAL A 478 -45.05 -16.86 -13.68
N GLY A 479 -45.40 -16.65 -14.95
CA GLY A 479 -44.44 -16.36 -16.00
C GLY A 479 -43.80 -15.00 -15.75
N PHE A 480 -42.49 -14.98 -15.82
CA PHE A 480 -41.72 -13.78 -16.03
C PHE A 480 -41.55 -13.54 -17.54
N PRO A 481 -41.74 -12.33 -18.05
CA PRO A 481 -41.57 -12.05 -19.46
C PRO A 481 -40.09 -12.00 -19.84
N ASP A 482 -39.76 -12.73 -20.90
CA ASP A 482 -38.49 -12.66 -21.63
C ASP A 482 -38.24 -11.24 -22.16
N ALA A 483 -37.10 -10.68 -21.79
CA ALA A 483 -36.56 -9.51 -22.43
C ALA A 483 -35.49 -9.94 -23.44
N ASP A 484 -35.95 -10.24 -24.65
CA ASP A 484 -35.08 -10.45 -25.80
C ASP A 484 -35.28 -9.36 -26.82
N LYS A 485 -34.16 -8.98 -27.45
CA LYS A 485 -34.03 -8.25 -28.72
C LYS A 485 -33.94 -6.73 -28.66
N ALA A 486 -32.74 -6.26 -28.53
CA ALA A 486 -32.29 -5.06 -29.20
C ALA A 486 -31.31 -5.44 -30.31
N THR A 487 -31.79 -5.36 -31.52
CA THR A 487 -31.08 -5.55 -32.78
C THR A 487 -30.05 -4.45 -33.02
N MET A 488 -28.81 -4.82 -33.29
CA MET A 488 -27.82 -3.98 -33.92
C MET A 488 -27.84 -4.17 -35.45
N PRO A 489 -27.68 -3.10 -36.26
CA PRO A 489 -27.70 -3.25 -37.72
C PRO A 489 -26.35 -3.73 -38.22
N GLY A 490 -26.44 -4.69 -39.14
CA GLY A 490 -25.33 -5.33 -39.79
C GLY A 490 -24.65 -4.45 -40.85
N GLY A 491 -23.36 -4.71 -41.04
CA GLY A 491 -22.57 -4.31 -42.20
C GLY A 491 -21.83 -5.54 -42.71
N SER A 492 -22.28 -6.03 -43.79
CA SER A 492 -21.70 -7.14 -44.56
C SER A 492 -20.47 -6.69 -45.33
N VAL A 493 -19.53 -7.58 -45.57
CA VAL A 493 -18.74 -7.93 -46.77
C VAL A 493 -17.63 -8.85 -46.23
N GLY A 494 -17.39 -10.09 -46.63
CA GLY A 494 -17.44 -10.71 -47.92
C GLY A 494 -16.26 -11.66 -48.01
N SER A 495 -16.56 -12.93 -48.12
CA SER A 495 -15.86 -13.99 -48.81
C SER A 495 -14.35 -14.24 -48.70
N GLY A 496 -14.04 -15.46 -48.37
CA GLY A 496 -13.30 -16.34 -49.22
C GLY A 496 -11.90 -16.73 -48.80
N GLY A 497 -11.66 -18.04 -48.64
CA GLY A 497 -10.34 -18.56 -48.89
C GLY A 497 -9.88 -19.71 -47.99
N LYS A 498 -10.12 -20.88 -48.52
CA LYS A 498 -9.66 -22.21 -48.09
C LYS A 498 -8.20 -22.34 -47.70
N GLY A 499 -7.90 -23.17 -46.72
CA GLY A 499 -7.12 -24.36 -46.92
C GLY A 499 -5.64 -24.29 -46.53
N GLY A 500 -5.22 -25.24 -45.73
CA GLY A 500 -3.82 -25.68 -45.69
C GLY A 500 -3.32 -25.87 -44.26
N GLY A 501 -3.49 -27.11 -43.77
CA GLY A 501 -2.79 -27.55 -42.57
C GLY A 501 -1.34 -27.86 -42.89
N PHE A 502 -0.50 -27.76 -41.91
CA PHE A 502 0.65 -28.64 -41.68
C PHE A 502 1.07 -28.51 -40.20
N GLY A 503 1.13 -29.62 -39.54
CA GLY A 503 1.59 -29.79 -38.20
C GLY A 503 3.13 -29.84 -38.08
N PRO A 504 3.67 -30.38 -37.00
CA PRO A 504 4.48 -29.59 -36.10
C PRO A 504 5.97 -29.83 -36.27
N SER A 505 6.80 -28.88 -35.84
CA SER A 505 8.22 -29.17 -35.62
C SER A 505 8.67 -28.35 -34.39
N ALA A 506 8.87 -29.09 -33.33
CA ALA A 506 9.56 -28.60 -32.16
C ALA A 506 11.05 -28.52 -32.42
N THR A 507 11.65 -27.36 -32.15
CA THR A 507 13.08 -27.32 -31.76
C THR A 507 13.20 -26.28 -30.65
N ALA A 508 13.36 -26.79 -29.43
CA ALA A 508 13.83 -26.01 -28.32
C ALA A 508 15.24 -25.52 -28.58
N SER A 509 15.43 -24.22 -28.64
CA SER A 509 16.75 -23.60 -28.56
C SER A 509 17.01 -23.24 -27.10
N ALA A 510 17.88 -24.00 -26.46
CA ALA A 510 18.42 -23.73 -25.16
C ALA A 510 19.21 -22.42 -25.18
N GLY A 511 18.78 -21.44 -24.41
CA GLY A 511 19.54 -20.22 -24.15
C GLY A 511 20.81 -20.55 -23.37
N ALA A 512 21.95 -20.10 -23.89
CA ALA A 512 23.26 -20.20 -23.26
C ALA A 512 23.30 -19.47 -21.91
N PRO A 513 24.08 -19.95 -20.92
CA PRO A 513 24.28 -19.28 -19.66
C PRO A 513 25.10 -17.97 -19.83
N PRO A 514 24.94 -16.98 -18.96
CA PRO A 514 25.72 -15.76 -19.02
C PRO A 514 27.21 -16.06 -18.77
N ALA A 515 28.05 -15.40 -19.56
CA ALA A 515 29.50 -15.50 -19.47
C ALA A 515 30.00 -15.04 -18.07
N PRO A 516 31.10 -15.64 -17.59
CA PRO A 516 31.69 -15.24 -16.30
C PRO A 516 32.33 -13.86 -16.44
N MET A 517 32.18 -13.06 -15.38
CA MET A 517 32.84 -11.77 -15.22
C MET A 517 34.36 -11.95 -15.30
N GLU A 518 34.98 -11.19 -16.18
CA GLU A 518 36.41 -11.11 -16.32
C GLU A 518 37.05 -10.54 -15.04
N ALA A 519 38.07 -11.23 -14.59
CA ALA A 519 38.97 -10.78 -13.53
C ALA A 519 39.77 -9.54 -13.99
N PRO A 520 40.17 -8.66 -13.08
CA PRO A 520 40.90 -7.45 -13.46
C PRO A 520 42.25 -7.77 -14.08
N MET A 521 42.45 -7.25 -15.27
CA MET A 521 43.71 -7.36 -16.02
C MET A 521 44.86 -6.72 -15.25
N ALA A 522 45.92 -7.48 -15.09
CA ALA A 522 47.20 -7.03 -14.57
C ALA A 522 47.80 -5.92 -15.45
N LYS A 523 48.31 -4.88 -14.82
CA LYS A 523 49.01 -3.79 -15.49
C LYS A 523 50.18 -4.34 -16.28
N ALA A 524 50.23 -4.03 -17.57
CA ALA A 524 51.39 -4.23 -18.40
C ALA A 524 52.56 -3.34 -17.93
N PRO A 525 53.83 -3.82 -17.99
CA PRO A 525 54.95 -3.01 -17.57
C PRO A 525 55.25 -1.92 -18.62
N ALA A 526 55.55 -0.73 -18.11
CA ALA A 526 55.90 0.42 -18.90
C ALA A 526 57.16 0.15 -19.71
N GLN A 527 57.08 0.30 -21.03
CA GLN A 527 58.24 0.31 -21.93
C GLN A 527 59.05 1.55 -21.67
N LYS A 528 60.34 1.38 -21.37
CA LYS A 528 61.33 2.45 -21.33
C LYS A 528 61.60 2.92 -22.77
N PRO A 529 61.66 4.23 -23.03
CA PRO A 529 62.13 4.72 -24.34
C PRO A 529 63.56 4.37 -24.53
N SER A 530 63.93 3.76 -25.66
CA SER A 530 65.28 3.53 -26.13
C SER A 530 65.92 4.86 -26.50
N ILE A 531 67.04 5.16 -25.86
CA ILE A 531 67.90 6.25 -26.24
C ILE A 531 68.77 5.75 -27.38
N ALA A 532 68.65 6.38 -28.56
CA ALA A 532 69.61 6.22 -29.66
C ALA A 532 70.91 6.86 -29.21
N ALA A 533 71.98 6.07 -29.37
CA ALA A 533 73.35 6.54 -29.24
C ALA A 533 73.76 7.18 -30.55
N ASP A 534 74.25 8.41 -30.52
CA ASP A 534 75.07 8.99 -31.55
C ASP A 534 76.02 10.01 -30.82
N ASP A 535 77.14 9.65 -30.80
CA ASP A 535 78.50 9.91 -31.36
C ASP A 535 79.26 11.12 -30.78
N PRO A 536 80.53 11.06 -30.77
CA PRO A 536 81.36 11.66 -29.72
C PRO A 536 82.16 12.84 -30.24
N PHE A 537 82.75 13.53 -29.24
CA PHE A 537 83.82 14.48 -29.31
C PHE A 537 83.57 15.89 -29.87
N ASP A 538 83.36 16.81 -28.86
CA ASP A 538 83.82 18.17 -28.98
C ASP A 538 84.57 18.54 -27.67
N PRO A 539 85.92 18.89 -27.71
CA PRO A 539 86.71 19.11 -26.51
C PRO A 539 86.81 20.61 -26.12
N SER A 540 85.73 21.31 -26.04
CA SER A 540 85.68 22.69 -25.59
C SER A 540 84.77 22.94 -24.42
N TRP A 541 84.95 22.25 -23.28
CA TRP A 541 84.25 22.62 -22.04
C TRP A 541 85.24 23.23 -21.02
N GLY A 542 85.22 24.57 -21.03
CA GLY A 542 85.71 25.35 -19.89
C GLY A 542 84.94 24.99 -18.63
N ARG A 543 85.67 24.87 -17.55
CA ARG A 543 85.23 24.60 -16.19
C ARG A 543 84.04 25.49 -15.79
N ARG A 544 82.88 24.90 -15.68
CA ARG A 544 81.72 25.49 -14.93
C ARG A 544 81.84 25.07 -13.47
N GLN A 545 81.79 26.03 -12.59
CA GLN A 545 81.67 25.83 -11.14
C GLN A 545 80.32 25.11 -10.85
N PRO A 546 80.25 24.25 -9.80
CA PRO A 546 79.04 23.58 -9.44
C PRO A 546 78.01 24.60 -8.94
N THR A 547 76.94 24.82 -9.68
CA THR A 547 75.75 25.55 -9.21
C THR A 547 75.04 24.66 -8.17
N THR A 548 74.95 25.18 -6.96
CA THR A 548 74.11 24.58 -5.90
C THR A 548 72.75 24.20 -6.47
N PRO A 549 72.24 22.96 -6.22
CA PRO A 549 70.95 22.57 -6.67
C PRO A 549 69.89 23.49 -6.08
N ALA A 550 69.11 24.12 -6.94
CA ALA A 550 68.00 24.96 -6.50
C ALA A 550 67.12 24.10 -5.58
N ARG A 551 66.89 24.57 -4.34
CA ARG A 551 65.94 23.89 -3.43
C ARG A 551 64.62 23.67 -4.18
N PRO A 552 64.06 22.45 -4.18
CA PRO A 552 62.76 22.20 -4.81
C PRO A 552 61.70 23.12 -4.13
N ARG A 553 61.01 23.91 -4.95
CA ARG A 553 59.91 24.73 -4.47
C ARG A 553 58.91 23.81 -3.79
N PRO A 554 58.47 24.11 -2.57
CA PRO A 554 57.45 23.27 -1.89
C PRO A 554 56.22 23.19 -2.78
N MET A 555 55.89 21.97 -3.19
CA MET A 555 54.66 21.73 -3.92
C MET A 555 53.50 21.96 -2.96
N ILE A 556 52.71 23.01 -3.18
CA ILE A 556 51.49 23.27 -2.43
C ILE A 556 50.46 22.21 -2.88
N PRO A 557 49.96 21.36 -1.99
CA PRO A 557 48.94 20.38 -2.37
C PRO A 557 47.68 21.13 -2.82
N MET A 558 47.18 20.79 -3.99
CA MET A 558 46.01 21.42 -4.64
C MET A 558 44.86 20.43 -4.68
N LYS A 559 43.65 20.86 -4.32
CA LYS A 559 42.42 20.12 -4.56
C LYS A 559 41.72 20.70 -5.77
N LYS A 560 41.15 19.81 -6.58
CA LYS A 560 40.26 20.18 -7.69
C LYS A 560 38.87 20.43 -7.15
N VAL A 561 38.39 21.65 -7.29
CA VAL A 561 37.04 22.06 -6.90
C VAL A 561 36.24 22.23 -8.18
N PHE A 562 35.02 21.66 -8.18
CA PHE A 562 34.10 21.80 -9.28
C PHE A 562 33.06 22.86 -8.90
N ASP A 563 32.95 23.88 -9.70
CA ASP A 563 31.95 24.95 -9.55
C ASP A 563 30.86 24.75 -10.64
N ARG A 564 29.62 24.79 -10.22
CA ARG A 564 28.48 24.73 -11.13
C ARG A 564 28.27 26.14 -11.69
N LYS A 565 28.08 26.25 -13.00
CA LYS A 565 27.78 27.49 -13.73
C LYS A 565 26.51 27.31 -14.55
N ALA A 566 25.81 28.38 -14.82
CA ALA A 566 24.67 28.39 -15.68
C ALA A 566 24.69 29.61 -16.62
N SER A 567 24.08 29.48 -17.79
CA SER A 567 23.86 30.55 -18.74
C SER A 567 22.46 30.44 -19.34
N PHE A 568 21.82 31.56 -19.61
CA PHE A 568 20.51 31.62 -20.25
C PHE A 568 20.62 32.18 -21.67
N SER A 569 19.85 31.59 -22.62
CA SER A 569 19.67 32.10 -23.97
C SER A 569 18.16 32.17 -24.26
N SER A 570 17.73 33.25 -24.96
CA SER A 570 16.39 33.38 -25.49
C SER A 570 16.13 32.46 -26.71
N GLU A 571 17.17 31.84 -27.23
CA GLU A 571 17.02 30.83 -28.30
C GLU A 571 16.42 29.54 -27.72
N LYS A 572 15.49 28.98 -28.48
CA LYS A 572 14.92 27.67 -28.13
C LYS A 572 16.00 26.60 -28.21
N LEU A 573 15.87 25.57 -27.38
CA LEU A 573 16.73 24.38 -27.41
C LEU A 573 16.93 23.91 -28.85
N LEU A 574 18.17 23.52 -29.18
CA LEU A 574 18.61 23.07 -30.49
C LEU A 574 17.59 22.13 -31.13
N ALA A 575 16.80 22.69 -32.03
CA ALA A 575 15.68 22.00 -32.68
C ALA A 575 16.11 20.69 -33.40
N THR A 576 17.36 20.62 -33.80
CA THR A 576 17.94 19.46 -34.49
C THR A 576 18.16 18.23 -33.59
N GLU A 577 18.66 18.42 -32.37
CA GLU A 577 18.88 17.29 -31.43
C GLU A 577 17.56 16.71 -30.95
N VAL A 578 16.61 17.57 -30.63
CA VAL A 578 15.27 17.19 -30.19
C VAL A 578 14.49 16.54 -31.32
N ALA A 579 14.57 17.08 -32.56
CA ALA A 579 13.94 16.48 -33.73
C ALA A 579 14.46 15.07 -34.02
N LYS A 580 15.77 14.87 -33.90
CA LYS A 580 16.37 13.53 -34.07
C LYS A 580 15.89 12.57 -32.99
N LEU A 581 15.90 12.99 -31.71
CA LEU A 581 15.41 12.18 -30.59
C LEU A 581 13.96 11.74 -30.82
N LEU A 582 13.13 12.64 -31.33
CA LEU A 582 11.72 12.36 -31.61
C LEU A 582 11.57 11.32 -32.73
N VAL A 583 12.27 11.49 -33.86
CA VAL A 583 12.22 10.52 -34.97
C VAL A 583 12.72 9.14 -34.55
N ASP A 584 13.81 9.10 -33.78
CA ASP A 584 14.37 7.85 -33.25
C ASP A 584 13.36 7.16 -32.28
N ALA A 585 12.71 7.92 -31.43
CA ALA A 585 11.71 7.41 -30.48
C ALA A 585 10.44 6.92 -31.17
N GLU A 586 9.90 7.68 -32.15
CA GLU A 586 8.75 7.27 -32.97
C GLU A 586 9.04 5.97 -33.72
N THR A 587 10.22 5.89 -34.32
CA THR A 587 10.66 4.69 -35.06
C THR A 587 10.79 3.48 -34.11
N ALA A 588 11.40 3.69 -32.94
CA ALA A 588 11.57 2.63 -31.94
C ALA A 588 10.23 2.09 -31.43
N LEU A 589 9.24 2.97 -31.19
CA LEU A 589 7.90 2.53 -30.77
C LEU A 589 7.12 1.84 -31.89
N LYS A 590 7.23 2.30 -33.14
CA LYS A 590 6.65 1.62 -34.30
C LYS A 590 7.17 0.19 -34.48
N LEU A 591 8.45 -0.05 -34.22
CA LEU A 591 9.06 -1.39 -34.26
C LEU A 591 8.66 -2.28 -33.09
N SER A 592 8.25 -1.71 -31.96
CA SER A 592 7.88 -2.45 -30.75
C SER A 592 6.73 -1.72 -30.02
N PRO A 593 5.49 -1.77 -30.56
CA PRO A 593 4.35 -0.98 -30.07
C PRO A 593 3.95 -1.29 -28.63
N GLU A 594 4.26 -2.50 -28.16
CA GLU A 594 3.92 -2.97 -26.81
C GLU A 594 5.01 -2.66 -25.77
N SER A 595 6.15 -2.10 -26.20
CA SER A 595 7.28 -1.85 -25.30
C SER A 595 7.04 -0.62 -24.43
N ARG A 596 6.94 -0.85 -23.11
CA ARG A 596 6.86 0.20 -22.10
C ARG A 596 8.01 1.22 -22.21
N ASP A 597 9.24 0.74 -22.32
CA ASP A 597 10.42 1.62 -22.39
C ASP A 597 10.42 2.52 -23.61
N LYS A 598 9.89 2.03 -24.74
CA LYS A 598 9.76 2.83 -25.95
C LYS A 598 8.65 3.87 -25.84
N THR A 599 7.57 3.54 -25.13
CA THR A 599 6.49 4.50 -24.79
C THR A 599 7.04 5.62 -23.92
N VAL A 600 7.79 5.29 -22.87
CA VAL A 600 8.49 6.28 -22.00
C VAL A 600 9.42 7.16 -22.83
N LEU A 601 10.20 6.57 -23.74
CA LEU A 601 11.12 7.32 -24.59
C LEU A 601 10.40 8.30 -25.51
N LEU A 602 9.32 7.86 -26.17
CA LEU A 602 8.52 8.73 -27.03
C LEU A 602 7.84 9.84 -26.25
N TYR A 603 7.24 9.54 -25.08
CA TYR A 603 6.65 10.56 -24.20
C TYR A 603 7.67 11.67 -23.88
N LYS A 604 8.86 11.28 -23.44
CA LYS A 604 9.93 12.22 -23.10
C LYS A 604 10.38 13.05 -24.31
N ALA A 605 10.46 12.44 -25.48
CA ALA A 605 10.82 13.15 -26.72
C ALA A 605 9.73 14.15 -27.14
N LEU A 606 8.44 13.79 -27.02
CA LEU A 606 7.30 14.69 -27.26
C LEU A 606 7.31 15.87 -26.30
N MET A 607 7.56 15.64 -25.01
CA MET A 607 7.68 16.70 -24.01
C MET A 607 8.84 17.64 -24.31
N ALA A 608 10.01 17.11 -24.65
CA ALA A 608 11.19 17.91 -25.01
C ALA A 608 10.98 18.73 -26.28
N SER A 609 10.19 18.22 -27.25
CA SER A 609 9.86 18.91 -28.49
C SER A 609 8.71 19.93 -28.37
N GLY A 610 8.05 19.99 -27.21
CA GLY A 610 6.89 20.85 -27.00
C GLY A 610 5.59 20.34 -27.66
N ARG A 611 5.57 19.08 -28.16
CA ARG A 611 4.37 18.45 -28.76
C ARG A 611 3.41 17.92 -27.67
N VAL A 612 2.92 18.84 -26.83
CA VAL A 612 2.16 18.53 -25.61
C VAL A 612 0.85 17.80 -25.91
N GLY A 613 0.16 18.13 -26.98
CA GLY A 613 -1.09 17.46 -27.37
C GLY A 613 -0.89 15.97 -27.65
N GLU A 614 0.18 15.63 -28.35
CA GLU A 614 0.52 14.25 -28.66
C GLU A 614 1.08 13.51 -27.43
N ALA A 615 1.81 14.21 -26.56
CA ALA A 615 2.24 13.67 -25.28
C ALA A 615 1.03 13.31 -24.40
N LEU A 616 -0.02 14.13 -24.40
CA LEU A 616 -1.26 13.87 -23.66
C LEU A 616 -2.00 12.65 -24.21
N GLU A 617 -2.12 12.53 -25.53
CA GLU A 617 -2.75 11.38 -26.17
C GLU A 617 -1.98 10.09 -25.87
N LEU A 618 -0.64 10.14 -25.98
CA LEU A 618 0.20 8.99 -25.65
C LEU A 618 0.10 8.58 -24.18
N ALA A 619 0.17 9.54 -23.26
CA ALA A 619 0.05 9.30 -21.82
C ALA A 619 -1.32 8.72 -21.43
N SER A 620 -2.40 9.19 -22.09
CA SER A 620 -3.74 8.64 -21.89
C SER A 620 -3.85 7.19 -22.38
N LYS A 621 -3.34 6.89 -23.59
CA LYS A 621 -3.29 5.51 -24.10
C LYS A 621 -2.46 4.59 -23.20
N TRP A 622 -1.33 5.08 -22.75
CA TRP A 622 -0.43 4.34 -21.85
C TRP A 622 -1.11 4.04 -20.50
N SER A 623 -1.70 5.07 -19.86
CA SER A 623 -2.42 4.90 -18.60
C SER A 623 -3.65 3.99 -18.71
N ASN A 624 -4.34 3.97 -19.87
CA ASN A 624 -5.45 3.04 -20.10
C ASN A 624 -4.98 1.59 -20.26
N LYS A 625 -3.76 1.39 -20.77
CA LYS A 625 -3.17 0.07 -20.91
C LYS A 625 -2.64 -0.47 -19.58
N ASP A 626 -2.01 0.38 -18.80
CA ASP A 626 -1.49 0.07 -17.46
C ASP A 626 -1.79 1.24 -16.52
N ALA A 627 -2.89 1.11 -15.82
CA ALA A 627 -3.39 2.14 -14.91
C ALA A 627 -2.50 2.34 -13.67
N LEU A 628 -1.65 1.37 -13.33
CA LEU A 628 -0.76 1.39 -12.17
C LEU A 628 0.70 1.70 -12.54
N ASP A 629 1.00 2.00 -13.81
CA ASP A 629 2.36 2.37 -14.20
C ASP A 629 2.77 3.72 -13.58
N PRO A 630 3.82 3.74 -12.73
CA PRO A 630 4.22 4.97 -12.04
C PRO A 630 4.69 6.08 -12.98
N ASP A 631 5.34 5.75 -14.11
CA ASP A 631 5.80 6.75 -15.07
C ASP A 631 4.63 7.32 -15.88
N ALA A 632 3.58 6.53 -16.15
CA ALA A 632 2.34 7.02 -16.75
C ALA A 632 1.62 8.00 -15.82
N LEU A 633 1.57 7.71 -14.51
CA LEU A 633 0.99 8.61 -13.52
C LEU A 633 1.77 9.92 -13.40
N ILE A 634 3.10 9.87 -13.37
CA ILE A 634 3.94 11.08 -13.41
C ILE A 634 3.67 11.89 -14.66
N ALA A 635 3.59 11.23 -15.83
CA ALA A 635 3.29 11.89 -17.10
C ALA A 635 1.93 12.59 -17.06
N ARG A 636 0.89 11.93 -16.55
CA ARG A 636 -0.45 12.53 -16.39
C ARG A 636 -0.46 13.70 -15.41
N ALA A 637 0.26 13.59 -14.28
CA ALA A 637 0.37 14.68 -13.31
C ALA A 637 1.06 15.92 -13.91
N ASP A 638 2.19 15.72 -14.61
CA ASP A 638 2.91 16.80 -15.29
C ASP A 638 2.03 17.48 -16.37
N LEU A 639 1.29 16.69 -17.15
CA LEU A 639 0.38 17.22 -18.18
C LEU A 639 -0.81 17.96 -17.57
N ALA A 640 -1.39 17.48 -16.48
CA ALA A 640 -2.43 18.19 -15.75
C ALA A 640 -1.92 19.54 -15.23
N ALA A 641 -0.71 19.57 -14.67
CA ALA A 641 -0.06 20.80 -14.24
C ALA A 641 0.22 21.76 -15.41
N MET A 642 0.68 21.24 -16.56
CA MET A 642 0.87 22.05 -17.77
C MET A 642 -0.43 22.66 -18.33
N ASN A 643 -1.55 21.97 -18.08
CA ASN A 643 -2.88 22.51 -18.39
C ASN A 643 -3.42 23.43 -17.29
N GLY A 644 -2.63 23.71 -16.25
CA GLY A 644 -3.01 24.53 -15.12
C GLY A 644 -4.02 23.89 -14.17
N ASP A 645 -4.28 22.56 -14.30
CA ASP A 645 -5.19 21.81 -13.45
C ASP A 645 -4.40 21.24 -12.23
N ARG A 646 -4.19 22.11 -11.24
CA ARG A 646 -3.38 21.81 -10.07
C ARG A 646 -3.97 20.73 -9.19
N GLU A 647 -5.26 20.81 -8.96
CA GLU A 647 -5.97 19.86 -8.11
C GLU A 647 -5.85 18.44 -8.66
N ARG A 648 -6.13 18.28 -9.94
CA ARG A 648 -5.96 17.00 -10.62
C ARG A 648 -4.51 16.52 -10.64
N ALA A 649 -3.55 17.42 -10.87
CA ALA A 649 -2.13 17.10 -10.85
C ALA A 649 -1.67 16.57 -9.49
N LEU A 650 -2.10 17.21 -8.40
CA LEU A 650 -1.81 16.79 -7.02
C LEU A 650 -2.46 15.46 -6.69
N ARG A 651 -3.71 15.26 -7.07
CA ARG A 651 -4.45 14.03 -6.85
C ARG A 651 -3.79 12.85 -7.57
N ILE A 652 -3.46 13.00 -8.86
CA ILE A 652 -2.74 11.95 -9.62
C ILE A 652 -1.36 11.69 -9.00
N LEU A 653 -0.63 12.74 -8.61
CA LEU A 653 0.69 12.58 -8.00
C LEU A 653 0.62 11.85 -6.66
N SER A 654 -0.40 12.10 -5.85
CA SER A 654 -0.60 11.38 -4.59
C SER A 654 -0.93 9.91 -4.80
N GLY A 655 -1.56 9.54 -5.92
CA GLY A 655 -1.78 8.16 -6.33
C GLY A 655 -0.50 7.35 -6.54
N LEU A 656 0.66 8.01 -6.72
CA LEU A 656 1.94 7.31 -6.72
C LEU A 656 2.29 6.70 -5.37
N ALA A 657 1.78 7.25 -4.26
CA ALA A 657 1.93 6.64 -2.95
C ALA A 657 1.21 5.27 -2.89
N ASP A 658 0.09 5.14 -3.57
CA ASP A 658 -0.67 3.90 -3.68
C ASP A 658 0.08 2.82 -4.50
N VAL A 659 0.70 3.23 -5.58
CA VAL A 659 1.48 2.32 -6.43
C VAL A 659 2.83 1.94 -5.79
N ARG A 660 3.39 2.82 -4.96
CA ARG A 660 4.68 2.63 -4.28
C ARG A 660 4.57 2.96 -2.78
N PRO A 661 3.82 2.17 -2.00
CA PRO A 661 3.50 2.50 -0.60
C PRO A 661 4.74 2.59 0.31
N SER A 662 5.83 1.92 -0.01
CA SER A 662 7.08 1.95 0.77
C SER A 662 8.08 3.03 0.34
N ASP A 663 7.75 3.86 -0.67
CA ASP A 663 8.67 4.88 -1.18
C ASP A 663 8.69 6.14 -0.30
N LYS A 664 9.66 6.18 0.62
CA LYS A 664 9.88 7.32 1.52
C LYS A 664 10.19 8.62 0.77
N SER A 665 10.84 8.53 -0.39
CA SER A 665 11.20 9.71 -1.18
C SER A 665 9.95 10.36 -1.77
N MET A 666 8.96 9.54 -2.14
CA MET A 666 7.68 10.01 -2.62
C MET A 666 6.88 10.70 -1.52
N GLN A 667 6.79 10.10 -0.33
CA GLN A 667 6.11 10.73 0.82
C GLN A 667 6.73 12.08 1.16
N LYS A 668 8.06 12.16 1.18
CA LYS A 668 8.78 13.41 1.42
C LYS A 668 8.53 14.47 0.34
N ARG A 669 8.48 14.06 -0.93
CA ARG A 669 8.14 14.93 -2.06
C ARG A 669 6.72 15.49 -1.90
N LEU A 670 5.73 14.62 -1.64
CA LEU A 670 4.34 15.01 -1.47
C LEU A 670 4.15 15.96 -0.29
N ALA A 671 4.74 15.66 0.88
CA ALA A 671 4.72 16.56 2.03
C ALA A 671 5.27 17.96 1.67
N THR A 672 6.36 18.02 0.89
CA THR A 672 6.96 19.28 0.45
C THR A 672 6.02 20.02 -0.50
N VAL A 673 5.47 19.33 -1.49
CA VAL A 673 4.58 19.91 -2.49
C VAL A 673 3.33 20.51 -1.84
N PHE A 674 2.66 19.76 -0.97
CA PHE A 674 1.47 20.25 -0.26
C PHE A 674 1.77 21.43 0.67
N THR A 675 2.95 21.43 1.33
CA THR A 675 3.38 22.61 2.11
C THR A 675 3.54 23.84 1.22
N GLN A 676 4.15 23.69 0.03
CA GLN A 676 4.35 24.77 -0.93
C GLN A 676 3.05 25.31 -1.52
N MET A 677 2.04 24.44 -1.61
CA MET A 677 0.70 24.80 -2.09
C MET A 677 -0.21 25.39 -1.00
N GLY A 678 0.30 25.58 0.22
CA GLY A 678 -0.48 26.12 1.33
C GLY A 678 -1.54 25.16 1.89
N ALA A 679 -1.34 23.84 1.71
CA ALA A 679 -2.19 22.78 2.22
C ALA A 679 -1.48 22.02 3.37
N PRO A 680 -1.31 22.66 4.56
CA PRO A 680 -0.53 22.07 5.65
C PRO A 680 -1.16 20.77 6.19
N ASP A 681 -2.48 20.63 6.10
CA ASP A 681 -3.20 19.43 6.56
C ASP A 681 -2.83 18.23 5.70
N LEU A 682 -2.83 18.37 4.37
CA LEU A 682 -2.40 17.32 3.44
C LEU A 682 -0.90 17.03 3.57
N ALA A 683 -0.08 18.08 3.76
CA ALA A 683 1.34 17.91 4.02
C ALA A 683 1.59 17.08 5.29
N CYS A 684 0.82 17.32 6.37
CA CYS A 684 0.91 16.58 7.61
C CYS A 684 0.59 15.09 7.41
N GLN A 685 -0.42 14.75 6.61
CA GLN A 685 -0.76 13.35 6.32
C GLN A 685 0.42 12.59 5.70
N HIS A 686 1.15 13.22 4.77
CA HIS A 686 2.36 12.62 4.19
C HIS A 686 3.54 12.57 5.16
N GLN A 687 3.65 13.52 6.10
CA GLN A 687 4.66 13.47 7.18
C GLN A 687 4.37 12.34 8.16
N ILE A 688 3.10 12.09 8.49
CA ILE A 688 2.67 10.95 9.32
C ILE A 688 3.01 9.63 8.63
N ALA A 689 2.66 9.48 7.34
CA ALA A 689 3.00 8.29 6.57
C ALA A 689 4.53 8.05 6.53
N LEU A 690 5.32 9.11 6.34
CA LEU A 690 6.78 9.02 6.35
C LEU A 690 7.33 8.56 7.71
N ALA A 691 6.79 9.07 8.80
CA ALA A 691 7.18 8.69 10.16
C ALA A 691 6.84 7.22 10.47
N ASP A 692 5.68 6.76 10.02
CA ASP A 692 5.29 5.36 10.14
C ASP A 692 6.20 4.44 9.30
N LEU A 693 6.58 4.85 8.09
CA LEU A 693 7.51 4.09 7.23
C LEU A 693 8.93 4.05 7.79
N ASP A 694 9.35 5.10 8.52
CA ASP A 694 10.70 5.18 9.08
C ASP A 694 10.74 5.80 10.48
N ALA A 695 10.34 5.02 11.46
CA ALA A 695 10.37 5.43 12.86
C ALA A 695 11.79 5.73 13.41
N LYS A 696 12.84 5.41 12.64
CA LYS A 696 14.25 5.72 12.98
C LYS A 696 14.69 7.09 12.46
N ASP A 697 13.98 7.68 11.49
CA ASP A 697 14.23 9.05 11.04
C ASP A 697 13.68 10.06 12.06
N THR A 698 14.54 10.52 12.95
CA THR A 698 14.18 11.47 14.02
C THR A 698 13.56 12.77 13.49
N SER A 699 13.96 13.20 12.30
CA SER A 699 13.42 14.42 11.67
C SER A 699 12.01 14.20 11.14
N ALA A 700 11.75 13.05 10.51
CA ALA A 700 10.42 12.67 10.01
C ALA A 700 9.42 12.51 11.16
N VAL A 701 9.81 11.79 12.22
CA VAL A 701 8.94 11.60 13.39
C VAL A 701 8.69 12.93 14.11
N ALA A 702 9.69 13.81 14.23
CA ALA A 702 9.52 15.13 14.84
C ALA A 702 8.58 16.02 14.02
N ALA A 703 8.67 16.00 12.70
CA ALA A 703 7.76 16.73 11.83
C ALA A 703 6.31 16.22 11.94
N ALA A 704 6.13 14.90 11.95
CA ALA A 704 4.82 14.28 12.14
C ALA A 704 4.24 14.55 13.54
N LEU A 705 5.05 14.48 14.60
CA LEU A 705 4.64 14.82 15.96
C LEU A 705 4.18 16.28 16.04
N ARG A 706 4.95 17.20 15.47
CA ARG A 706 4.61 18.62 15.49
C ARG A 706 3.33 18.91 14.73
N CYS A 707 3.21 18.44 13.48
CA CYS A 707 2.03 18.71 12.70
C CYS A 707 0.76 18.04 13.28
N SER A 708 0.87 16.86 13.88
CA SER A 708 -0.24 16.20 14.57
C SER A 708 -0.73 17.04 15.76
N GLN A 709 0.20 17.66 16.52
CA GLN A 709 -0.16 18.57 17.60
C GLN A 709 -0.86 19.82 17.10
N ASP A 710 -0.38 20.41 16.00
CA ASP A 710 -0.97 21.60 15.39
C ASP A 710 -2.39 21.33 14.85
N GLN A 711 -2.69 20.10 14.44
CA GLN A 711 -4.02 19.64 14.00
C GLN A 711 -4.91 19.11 15.14
N GLY A 712 -4.48 19.17 16.38
CA GLY A 712 -5.24 18.64 17.51
C GLY A 712 -5.20 17.11 17.66
N LEU A 713 -4.41 16.40 16.85
CA LEU A 713 -4.24 14.94 16.87
C LEU A 713 -3.13 14.48 17.82
N SER A 714 -3.10 15.04 19.04
CA SER A 714 -2.01 14.82 20.01
C SER A 714 -1.81 13.34 20.37
N ASN A 715 -2.90 12.56 20.48
CA ASN A 715 -2.81 11.13 20.77
C ASN A 715 -2.11 10.36 19.64
N LEU A 716 -2.38 10.70 18.38
CA LEU A 716 -1.70 10.14 17.23
C LEU A 716 -0.21 10.49 17.26
N GLY A 717 0.13 11.76 17.54
CA GLY A 717 1.51 12.20 17.70
C GLY A 717 2.26 11.43 18.78
N GLN A 718 1.61 11.15 19.93
CA GLN A 718 2.20 10.33 21.00
C GLN A 718 2.40 8.87 20.58
N THR A 719 1.49 8.30 19.81
CA THR A 719 1.64 6.95 19.26
C THR A 719 2.83 6.86 18.30
N LEU A 720 3.00 7.86 17.44
CA LEU A 720 4.18 7.97 16.55
C LEU A 720 5.48 8.07 17.35
N LEU A 721 5.52 8.90 18.39
CA LEU A 721 6.68 9.02 19.27
C LEU A 721 6.94 7.70 20.02
N ALA A 722 5.91 6.98 20.44
CA ALA A 722 6.04 5.70 21.12
C ALA A 722 6.69 4.63 20.22
N SER A 723 6.43 4.66 18.91
CA SER A 723 7.02 3.74 17.93
C SER A 723 8.49 4.00 17.62
N ALA A 724 9.01 5.19 17.98
CA ALA A 724 10.41 5.54 17.79
C ALA A 724 11.33 4.85 18.83
N PRO A 725 12.62 4.64 18.49
CA PRO A 725 13.59 4.09 19.43
C PRO A 725 13.66 4.91 20.73
N SER A 726 13.64 4.24 21.89
CA SER A 726 13.59 4.91 23.20
C SER A 726 14.70 5.93 23.42
N LYS A 727 15.91 5.66 22.90
CA LYS A 727 17.07 6.56 22.99
C LYS A 727 16.92 7.87 22.19
N ASP A 728 16.01 7.92 21.23
CA ASP A 728 15.85 9.06 20.33
C ASP A 728 14.64 9.94 20.68
N LYS A 729 13.79 9.53 21.64
CA LYS A 729 12.54 10.23 21.97
C LYS A 729 12.76 11.67 22.42
N ASP A 730 13.67 11.91 23.34
CA ASP A 730 13.98 13.27 23.83
C ASP A 730 14.51 14.16 22.69
N LYS A 731 15.32 13.60 21.81
CA LYS A 731 15.81 14.30 20.61
C LYS A 731 14.68 14.67 19.67
N ILE A 732 13.75 13.75 19.42
CA ILE A 732 12.58 13.96 18.58
C ILE A 732 11.70 15.08 19.12
N GLU A 733 11.39 15.06 20.43
CA GLU A 733 10.59 16.12 21.06
C GLU A 733 11.28 17.49 21.00
N ASN A 734 12.62 17.54 21.20
CA ASN A 734 13.36 18.78 21.09
C ASN A 734 13.33 19.34 19.67
N ILE A 735 13.48 18.49 18.66
CA ILE A 735 13.34 18.89 17.26
C ILE A 735 11.91 19.39 17.01
N ALA A 736 10.88 18.65 17.42
CA ALA A 736 9.48 19.02 17.21
C ALA A 736 9.14 20.38 17.82
N ARG A 737 9.63 20.66 19.03
CA ARG A 737 9.47 21.98 19.69
C ARG A 737 10.18 23.12 18.96
N SER A 738 11.27 22.84 18.26
CA SER A 738 12.02 23.83 17.49
C SER A 738 11.44 24.11 16.10
N LEU A 739 10.61 23.18 15.58
CA LEU A 739 9.95 23.37 14.29
C LEU A 739 8.89 24.47 14.39
N LYS A 740 8.96 25.40 13.47
CA LYS A 740 7.93 26.42 13.31
C LYS A 740 6.86 25.91 12.35
N PRO A 741 5.58 26.02 12.70
CA PRO A 741 4.50 25.66 11.78
C PRO A 741 4.64 26.46 10.48
N SER A 742 4.49 25.78 9.34
CA SER A 742 4.43 26.39 8.00
C SER A 742 5.59 27.27 7.52
N GLU A 743 6.74 27.32 8.19
CA GLU A 743 7.94 27.87 7.54
C GLU A 743 8.40 26.95 6.41
N LEU A 744 8.17 27.38 5.17
CA LEU A 744 8.79 26.73 4.01
C LEU A 744 10.30 26.73 4.21
N PRO A 745 10.99 25.59 4.00
CA PRO A 745 12.44 25.57 4.09
C PRO A 745 13.03 26.65 3.18
N ALA A 746 14.11 27.31 3.64
CA ALA A 746 14.77 28.34 2.88
C ALA A 746 15.00 27.91 1.42
N LEU A 747 14.76 28.81 0.48
CA LEU A 747 15.02 28.58 -0.95
C LEU A 747 16.54 28.53 -1.18
N LEU A 748 17.15 27.43 -0.80
CA LEU A 748 18.56 27.15 -1.03
C LEU A 748 18.69 26.36 -2.32
N GLY A 749 19.49 26.82 -3.27
CA GLY A 749 19.67 26.12 -4.53
C GLY A 749 20.83 26.65 -5.33
N ASP A 750 21.28 25.83 -6.28
CA ASP A 750 22.32 26.21 -7.26
C ASP A 750 21.78 27.25 -8.24
N LEU A 751 20.47 27.16 -8.52
CA LEU A 751 19.76 28.03 -9.43
C LEU A 751 18.44 28.47 -8.77
N ARG A 752 18.13 29.76 -8.88
CA ARG A 752 16.81 30.29 -8.53
C ARG A 752 16.24 31.04 -9.73
N VAL A 753 14.99 30.76 -10.05
CA VAL A 753 14.25 31.47 -11.10
C VAL A 753 12.99 32.06 -10.46
N THR A 754 12.84 33.37 -10.57
CA THR A 754 11.66 34.09 -10.07
C THR A 754 10.95 34.71 -11.27
N ALA A 755 9.66 34.40 -11.44
CA ALA A 755 8.78 35.07 -12.35
C ALA A 755 8.02 36.18 -11.61
N THR A 756 7.85 37.35 -12.23
CA THR A 756 7.01 38.44 -11.74
C THR A 756 6.16 39.00 -12.88
N TRP A 757 4.90 39.30 -12.60
CA TRP A 757 3.96 39.80 -13.58
C TRP A 757 2.94 40.77 -12.93
N THR A 758 2.22 41.56 -13.75
CA THR A 758 1.32 42.59 -13.23
C THR A 758 -0.16 42.25 -13.35
N ALA A 759 -0.52 41.26 -14.18
CA ALA A 759 -1.91 40.81 -14.29
C ALA A 759 -2.31 39.97 -13.05
N PRO A 760 -3.50 40.10 -12.48
CA PRO A 760 -3.96 39.34 -11.32
C PRO A 760 -4.36 37.93 -11.74
N VAL A 761 -3.43 37.20 -12.24
CA VAL A 761 -3.56 35.82 -12.77
C VAL A 761 -2.49 34.96 -12.17
N ASP A 762 -2.81 33.73 -11.95
CA ASP A 762 -1.87 32.74 -11.45
C ASP A 762 -1.09 32.09 -12.60
N LEU A 763 0.24 32.18 -12.56
CA LEU A 763 1.17 31.61 -13.53
C LEU A 763 2.13 30.62 -12.85
N ASP A 764 2.28 29.44 -13.45
CA ASP A 764 3.19 28.38 -13.03
C ASP A 764 4.50 28.42 -13.83
N LEU A 765 5.62 28.37 -13.12
CA LEU A 765 6.96 28.29 -13.69
C LEU A 765 7.42 26.84 -13.77
N ALA A 766 8.04 26.45 -14.88
CA ALA A 766 8.64 25.13 -15.02
C ALA A 766 9.94 25.15 -15.83
N ILE A 767 10.76 24.13 -15.61
CA ILE A 767 12.01 23.88 -16.33
C ILE A 767 11.96 22.44 -16.85
N ILE A 768 12.16 22.25 -18.15
CA ILE A 768 12.12 20.94 -18.81
C ILE A 768 13.53 20.56 -19.25
N ASP A 769 13.98 19.39 -18.87
CA ASP A 769 15.29 18.88 -19.29
C ASP A 769 15.26 18.32 -20.74
N LYS A 770 16.42 18.05 -21.29
CA LYS A 770 16.56 17.46 -22.65
C LYS A 770 15.90 16.09 -22.81
N ASN A 771 15.59 15.42 -21.71
CA ASN A 771 14.90 14.13 -21.69
C ASN A 771 13.40 14.30 -21.48
N GLY A 772 12.84 15.52 -21.55
CA GLY A 772 11.43 15.82 -21.38
C GLY A 772 10.94 15.78 -19.94
N LYS A 773 11.84 15.72 -18.96
CA LYS A 773 11.46 15.73 -17.55
C LYS A 773 11.16 17.14 -17.08
N ARG A 774 9.97 17.35 -16.57
CA ARG A 774 9.48 18.64 -16.07
C ARG A 774 9.84 18.82 -14.59
N LEU A 775 10.38 19.99 -14.26
CA LEU A 775 10.74 20.44 -12.91
C LEU A 775 9.87 21.67 -12.62
N SER A 776 8.96 21.55 -11.70
CA SER A 776 7.99 22.59 -11.37
C SER A 776 7.65 22.57 -9.88
N TRP A 777 6.63 23.26 -9.46
CA TRP A 777 6.09 23.16 -8.11
C TRP A 777 5.70 21.73 -7.71
N LEU A 778 5.42 20.82 -8.66
CA LEU A 778 5.25 19.37 -8.40
C LEU A 778 6.53 18.66 -7.93
N GLY A 779 7.66 19.36 -7.89
CA GLY A 779 8.94 18.78 -7.47
C GLY A 779 9.62 17.98 -8.56
N SER A 780 10.49 17.05 -8.16
CA SER A 780 11.24 16.16 -9.06
C SER A 780 11.26 14.73 -8.55
N ALA A 781 11.12 13.77 -9.47
CA ALA A 781 11.33 12.35 -9.19
C ALA A 781 12.82 11.93 -9.24
N ALA A 782 13.76 12.85 -9.52
CA ALA A 782 15.19 12.51 -9.55
C ALA A 782 15.78 12.47 -8.14
N PRO A 783 16.50 11.41 -7.75
CA PRO A 783 16.94 11.22 -6.37
C PRO A 783 17.92 12.28 -5.85
N ASN A 784 18.68 12.93 -6.74
CA ASN A 784 19.71 13.92 -6.38
C ASN A 784 19.33 15.35 -6.74
N LEU A 785 18.12 15.59 -7.24
CA LEU A 785 17.63 16.89 -7.65
C LEU A 785 16.49 17.32 -6.73
N THR A 786 16.70 18.40 -5.99
CA THR A 786 15.67 18.99 -5.16
C THR A 786 15.10 20.21 -5.86
N VAL A 787 13.79 20.24 -6.01
CA VAL A 787 13.03 21.39 -6.51
C VAL A 787 12.16 21.92 -5.38
N ARG A 788 12.18 23.21 -5.17
CA ARG A 788 11.31 23.91 -4.21
C ARG A 788 10.67 25.11 -4.88
N ALA A 789 9.39 25.26 -4.69
CA ALA A 789 8.63 26.40 -5.13
C ALA A 789 8.28 27.31 -3.93
N LYS A 790 8.16 28.58 -4.19
CA LYS A 790 7.61 29.58 -3.29
C LYS A 790 6.60 30.40 -4.07
N ASP A 791 5.52 30.78 -3.39
CA ASP A 791 4.46 31.59 -3.97
C ASP A 791 3.77 30.93 -5.18
N ALA A 792 3.70 29.58 -5.19
CA ALA A 792 3.16 28.78 -6.30
C ALA A 792 1.66 29.03 -6.61
N THR A 793 0.93 29.69 -5.72
CA THR A 793 -0.47 30.10 -5.91
C THR A 793 -0.63 31.61 -5.98
N SER A 794 0.48 32.35 -6.09
CA SER A 794 0.45 33.81 -6.15
C SER A 794 -0.03 34.31 -7.51
N THR A 795 -0.74 35.42 -7.51
CA THR A 795 -1.21 36.11 -8.73
C THR A 795 -0.24 37.15 -9.26
N SER A 796 0.99 37.22 -8.75
CA SER A 796 1.95 38.26 -9.16
C SER A 796 3.42 37.75 -9.19
N THR A 797 3.76 36.68 -8.52
CA THR A 797 5.12 36.15 -8.45
C THR A 797 5.16 34.67 -8.13
N GLU A 798 6.10 33.95 -8.72
CA GLU A 798 6.44 32.58 -8.35
C GLU A 798 7.97 32.40 -8.42
N THR A 799 8.51 31.59 -7.52
CA THR A 799 9.95 31.29 -7.48
C THR A 799 10.19 29.78 -7.43
N LEU A 800 11.01 29.28 -8.34
CA LEU A 800 11.60 27.94 -8.28
C LEU A 800 13.06 28.00 -7.85
N SER A 801 13.42 27.16 -6.91
CA SER A 801 14.81 26.95 -6.46
C SER A 801 15.20 25.49 -6.70
N LEU A 802 16.31 25.30 -7.39
CA LEU A 802 16.81 23.99 -7.81
C LEU A 802 18.20 23.73 -7.23
N SER A 803 18.38 22.57 -6.59
CA SER A 803 19.64 22.09 -6.07
C SER A 803 19.97 20.73 -6.66
N GLY A 804 21.24 20.51 -6.97
CA GLY A 804 21.70 19.23 -7.54
C GLY A 804 21.42 19.10 -9.03
N MET A 805 21.22 20.20 -9.77
CA MET A 805 20.98 20.15 -11.22
C MET A 805 22.15 19.47 -11.95
N PRO A 806 21.87 18.47 -12.82
CA PRO A 806 22.87 17.90 -13.70
C PRO A 806 23.31 18.91 -14.76
N SER A 807 24.48 18.70 -15.37
CA SER A 807 24.86 19.46 -16.57
C SER A 807 23.94 19.11 -17.74
N GLY A 808 23.59 20.13 -18.51
CA GLY A 808 22.70 19.96 -19.67
C GLY A 808 21.98 21.23 -20.07
N ASN A 809 21.16 21.11 -21.09
CA ASN A 809 20.28 22.17 -21.58
C ASN A 809 18.86 21.92 -21.05
N PHE A 810 18.19 23.00 -20.69
CA PHE A 810 16.86 23.00 -20.12
C PHE A 810 16.01 24.07 -20.80
N MET A 811 14.76 23.78 -21.09
CA MET A 811 13.79 24.73 -21.56
C MET A 811 13.10 25.37 -20.36
N VAL A 812 12.86 26.68 -20.41
CA VAL A 812 12.13 27.42 -19.39
C VAL A 812 10.75 27.77 -19.94
N GLU A 813 9.72 27.39 -19.20
CA GLU A 813 8.33 27.66 -19.57
C GLU A 813 7.56 28.37 -18.46
N VAL A 814 6.53 29.14 -18.86
CA VAL A 814 5.52 29.72 -17.98
C VAL A 814 4.15 29.27 -18.46
N VAL A 815 3.34 28.75 -17.54
CA VAL A 815 2.02 28.19 -17.80
C VAL A 815 0.97 28.98 -17.03
N ARG A 816 -0.19 29.21 -17.61
CA ARG A 816 -1.33 29.87 -16.97
C ARG A 816 -2.13 28.81 -16.20
N ALA A 817 -2.42 29.04 -14.92
CA ALA A 817 -3.29 28.16 -14.15
C ALA A 817 -4.73 28.17 -14.72
N LYS A 818 -5.39 27.01 -14.68
CA LYS A 818 -6.75 26.82 -15.27
C LYS A 818 -7.82 27.69 -14.61
N SER A 819 -7.66 28.02 -13.35
CA SER A 819 -8.56 28.91 -12.59
C SER A 819 -8.47 30.37 -12.99
N SER A 820 -7.54 30.74 -13.86
CA SER A 820 -7.32 32.14 -14.27
C SER A 820 -8.32 32.59 -15.30
N ALA A 821 -9.19 33.55 -14.97
CA ALA A 821 -10.27 34.03 -15.82
C ALA A 821 -9.85 34.99 -16.94
N SER A 822 -8.59 35.46 -16.99
CA SER A 822 -8.12 36.44 -17.98
C SER A 822 -7.79 35.78 -19.32
N SER A 823 -8.32 36.33 -20.42
CA SER A 823 -8.06 35.82 -21.79
C SER A 823 -6.99 36.60 -22.56
N GLY A 824 -6.48 37.72 -22.03
CA GLY A 824 -5.48 38.54 -22.68
C GLY A 824 -4.03 38.07 -22.54
N PRO A 825 -3.08 38.64 -23.33
CA PRO A 825 -1.66 38.38 -23.17
C PRO A 825 -1.17 38.90 -21.80
N ILE A 826 -0.35 38.11 -21.12
CA ILE A 826 0.24 38.47 -19.84
C ILE A 826 1.74 38.67 -20.04
N THR A 827 2.22 39.85 -19.65
CA THR A 827 3.65 40.18 -19.69
C THR A 827 4.26 40.16 -18.31
N GLY A 828 5.52 39.72 -18.24
CA GLY A 828 6.25 39.69 -17.00
C GLY A 828 7.76 39.59 -17.23
N GLU A 829 8.51 39.40 -16.14
CA GLU A 829 9.96 39.30 -16.12
C GLU A 829 10.40 38.05 -15.36
N LEU A 830 11.26 37.25 -15.94
CA LEU A 830 12.02 36.20 -15.24
C LEU A 830 13.33 36.77 -14.71
N THR A 831 13.60 36.56 -13.43
CA THR A 831 14.88 36.85 -12.80
C THR A 831 15.60 35.56 -12.47
N PHE A 832 16.70 35.28 -13.16
CA PHE A 832 17.58 34.14 -12.89
C PHE A 832 18.66 34.57 -11.90
N THR A 833 18.77 33.88 -10.77
CA THR A 833 19.92 33.96 -9.87
C THR A 833 20.77 32.74 -10.11
N LEU A 834 21.90 32.94 -10.77
CA LEU A 834 22.79 31.86 -11.20
C LEU A 834 23.77 31.43 -10.10
N PRO A 835 24.41 30.27 -10.20
CA PRO A 835 25.49 29.88 -9.29
C PRO A 835 26.63 30.92 -9.33
N GLY A 836 26.96 31.44 -8.17
CA GLY A 836 27.96 32.51 -8.03
C GLY A 836 27.36 33.90 -7.80
N GLY A 837 26.03 34.02 -7.72
CA GLY A 837 25.32 35.28 -7.37
C GLY A 837 25.05 36.22 -8.53
N GLU A 838 25.42 35.84 -9.77
CA GLU A 838 25.04 36.58 -10.95
C GLU A 838 23.54 36.54 -11.17
N THR A 839 22.92 37.69 -11.47
CA THR A 839 21.51 37.81 -11.77
C THR A 839 21.31 38.23 -13.23
N ARG A 840 20.31 37.61 -13.88
CA ARG A 840 19.92 37.96 -15.23
C ARG A 840 18.40 38.07 -15.31
N LYS A 841 17.93 39.16 -15.97
CA LYS A 841 16.51 39.46 -16.19
C LYS A 841 16.15 39.23 -17.65
N VAL A 842 14.98 38.62 -17.86
CA VAL A 842 14.45 38.25 -19.16
C VAL A 842 12.95 38.53 -19.22
N PRO A 843 12.45 39.38 -20.14
CA PRO A 843 11.02 39.60 -20.30
C PRO A 843 10.38 38.35 -20.91
N PHE A 844 9.11 38.09 -20.55
CA PHE A 844 8.28 37.08 -21.18
C PHE A 844 6.88 37.57 -21.47
N THR A 845 6.20 36.89 -22.40
CA THR A 845 4.77 37.14 -22.70
C THR A 845 4.07 35.79 -22.87
N VAL A 846 3.00 35.59 -22.11
CA VAL A 846 2.11 34.43 -22.21
C VAL A 846 0.86 34.87 -22.99
N THR A 847 0.77 34.50 -24.26
CA THR A 847 -0.38 34.81 -25.12
C THR A 847 -1.48 33.78 -25.05
N ASN A 848 -1.11 32.53 -24.92
CA ASN A 848 -1.98 31.36 -24.78
C ASN A 848 -1.86 30.75 -23.39
N GLN A 849 -2.20 29.50 -23.25
CA GLN A 849 -2.06 28.74 -22.00
C GLN A 849 -0.61 28.62 -21.54
N ARG A 850 0.35 28.61 -22.48
CA ARG A 850 1.77 28.28 -22.22
C ARG A 850 2.69 29.16 -23.07
N ALA A 851 3.83 29.54 -22.53
CA ALA A 851 4.90 30.24 -23.24
C ALA A 851 6.26 29.59 -22.94
N GLU A 852 7.03 29.24 -23.99
CA GLU A 852 8.44 28.95 -23.89
C GLU A 852 9.23 30.25 -23.88
N VAL A 853 9.98 30.48 -22.80
CA VAL A 853 10.71 31.76 -22.65
C VAL A 853 12.13 31.68 -23.19
N GLY A 854 12.75 30.50 -23.14
CA GLY A 854 14.11 30.28 -23.65
C GLY A 854 14.79 29.05 -23.07
N SER A 855 16.08 28.93 -23.27
CA SER A 855 16.89 27.80 -22.79
C SER A 855 17.91 28.21 -21.73
N LEU A 856 18.04 27.34 -20.74
CA LEU A 856 19.02 27.43 -19.66
C LEU A 856 20.05 26.30 -19.86
N ARG A 857 21.35 26.65 -19.87
CA ARG A 857 22.42 25.68 -19.93
C ARG A 857 23.15 25.64 -18.60
N VAL A 858 23.24 24.47 -17.97
CA VAL A 858 23.98 24.19 -16.76
C VAL A 858 25.25 23.40 -17.12
N PHE A 859 26.40 23.84 -16.62
CA PHE A 859 27.69 23.18 -16.87
C PHE A 859 28.62 23.29 -15.66
N PHE A 860 29.63 22.41 -15.60
CA PHE A 860 30.61 22.43 -14.55
C PHE A 860 31.92 23.00 -15.06
N THR A 861 32.48 23.90 -14.28
CA THR A 861 33.87 24.36 -14.41
C THR A 861 34.68 23.76 -13.27
N SER A 862 35.99 23.57 -13.49
CA SER A 862 36.85 23.12 -12.40
C SER A 862 38.03 24.07 -12.22
N ARG A 863 38.42 24.32 -10.97
CA ARG A 863 39.60 25.09 -10.60
C ARG A 863 40.40 24.34 -9.55
N LEU A 864 41.71 24.58 -9.61
CA LEU A 864 42.60 24.09 -8.56
C LEU A 864 42.66 25.13 -7.42
N VAL A 865 42.45 24.68 -6.22
CA VAL A 865 42.52 25.53 -5.01
C VAL A 865 43.55 24.94 -4.06
N PRO A 866 44.48 25.75 -3.51
CA PRO A 866 45.39 25.27 -2.50
C PRO A 866 44.63 24.68 -1.31
N LEU A 867 45.08 23.52 -0.81
CA LEU A 867 44.59 23.03 0.47
C LEU A 867 45.09 24.04 1.52
N SER A 868 44.15 24.82 2.08
CA SER A 868 44.47 25.67 3.23
C SER A 868 44.90 24.78 4.39
N GLY A 869 46.17 24.82 4.76
CA GLY A 869 46.61 24.18 5.99
C GLY A 869 45.85 24.80 7.16
N GLY A 870 45.16 23.96 7.93
CA GLY A 870 44.62 24.38 9.22
C GLY A 870 45.73 24.86 10.12
N PRO A 871 45.41 25.49 11.28
CA PRO A 871 46.42 26.03 12.22
C PRO A 871 47.17 24.88 12.93
N GLY A 872 48.03 24.21 12.19
CA GLY A 872 48.87 23.11 12.58
C GLY A 872 49.89 22.91 11.47
N GLY A 873 50.91 23.78 11.43
CA GLY A 873 51.92 23.78 10.39
C GLY A 873 52.53 22.40 10.23
N TRP A 874 52.74 22.01 8.98
CA TRP A 874 53.60 20.89 8.64
C TRP A 874 55.01 21.21 9.14
N ARG A 875 55.48 20.55 10.22
CA ARG A 875 56.90 20.40 10.55
C ARG A 875 57.45 19.18 9.87
#